data_66e83d285280498385031608633dc99f
#
_entry.id   66e83d285280498385031608633dc99f
#
_cell.length_a   1.000
_cell.length_b   1.000
_cell.length_c   1.000
_cell.angle_alpha   90.00
_cell.angle_beta   90.00
_cell.angle_gamma   90.00
#
_symmetry.space_group_name_H-M   'P 1'
#
loop_
_entity.id
_entity.type
_entity.pdbx_description
1 polymer ?
#
loop_
_entity_poly.entity_id
_entity_poly.type
_entity_poly.pdbx_seq_one_letter_code
_entity_poly.pdbx_strand_id
1 'polypeptide(L)'
;MKWPVRSGLVPPLADGFVARPESAPGLAEVLTPGTAVALTPARAASAAIAPGAPDWRGIVGKTQVAAKFAESLWQSRDIDLLVWVNASSRVSILSAYASAATVAMGTDPAGDAEAVAARFVSWLSETSRPWLVVLDDLSAGQDVDGLWPAGPTGRTLVTTTELPASLGQEHLAVFPLSGLSRRESLTYLLGRLTEDRGQRTGAIDLADVLGGEPVALWQASAVLDSSVMSCRDYLDQYARKRDLLAASIPGRPAATAITWTLCVEHASGLLPSGPVQPMLILAAVLDGHSIPGTIFTTAAARDYAGRAAHGLTRPEDAWWCVTTLRRAGLVTIDETCTPPTVRMHPALQAAVRSASSGDVPERAALAAADALLEAWPAEDGGAGLADSLRSCAASIMRLVGDRLWAGNGYQILFRTGQSLQDAHLTMLAAAHWNHVAAASERFLGAEHADSLAAGDRLAESFLAAGRAMEALPWFRKVLSNRISMLGPEHAATIEFEMRMGRALLAAGGAEEAVTLLERMVSERGQLNGAAHPETLDARDALADAYCAAGRMREGIRMYQRTSTERARAQGQYHAATLATCQKLADAYLVANRIKDSLAAYKQVATGRERTLGPHHPSTIEIHSRLAMAYQSAGRLATAVQLHERARSDSERILGVDHVDTLTRQVYLAHAYYAVGRIGDAVSLLRDTAQRCDLVLSPGHPLTQSVRESLANIAGG
;
A
#
# COMPACT_ATOMS: atom_id res chain seq x y z
N MET A 1 -21.89 -7.34 -0.14
CA MET A 1 -21.19 -6.47 0.86
C MET A 1 -22.17 -5.92 1.86
N LYS A 2 -21.77 -5.81 3.14
CA LYS A 2 -22.63 -5.18 4.16
C LYS A 2 -22.17 -3.73 4.36
N TRP A 3 -23.01 -2.77 4.02
CA TRP A 3 -22.83 -1.36 4.27
C TRP A 3 -23.38 -0.96 5.65
N PRO A 4 -22.86 0.06 6.33
CA PRO A 4 -21.77 0.96 5.94
C PRO A 4 -20.37 0.35 6.08
N VAL A 5 -19.36 0.94 5.40
CA VAL A 5 -17.99 0.43 5.27
C VAL A 5 -16.96 1.45 5.76
N ARG A 6 -15.96 0.99 6.53
CA ARG A 6 -14.77 1.78 6.91
C ARG A 6 -13.51 1.19 6.27
N SER A 7 -12.62 2.06 5.80
CA SER A 7 -11.26 1.72 5.35
C SER A 7 -10.26 2.70 5.95
N GLY A 8 -9.11 2.19 6.35
CA GLY A 8 -8.10 2.98 7.05
C GLY A 8 -8.38 3.13 8.56
N LEU A 9 -7.35 3.54 9.30
CA LEU A 9 -7.39 3.68 10.75
C LEU A 9 -7.65 5.14 11.13
N VAL A 10 -8.86 5.45 11.55
CA VAL A 10 -9.18 6.76 12.14
C VAL A 10 -8.41 6.89 13.46
N PRO A 11 -7.59 7.95 13.65
CA PRO A 11 -6.88 8.14 14.90
C PRO A 11 -7.85 8.25 16.08
N PRO A 12 -7.55 7.59 17.21
CA PRO A 12 -8.35 7.78 18.41
C PRO A 12 -8.31 9.24 18.85
N LEU A 13 -9.41 9.72 19.44
CA LEU A 13 -9.43 11.04 20.02
C LEU A 13 -8.48 11.09 21.22
N ALA A 14 -7.77 12.21 21.35
CA ALA A 14 -6.90 12.43 22.49
C ALA A 14 -7.67 12.35 23.80
N ASP A 15 -7.04 11.81 24.84
CA ASP A 15 -7.61 11.77 26.18
C ASP A 15 -7.99 13.17 26.62
N GLY A 16 -9.26 13.33 27.07
CA GLY A 16 -9.79 14.61 27.45
C GLY A 16 -10.15 15.54 26.28
N PHE A 17 -10.32 15.00 25.05
CA PHE A 17 -10.75 15.81 23.92
C PHE A 17 -11.91 16.73 24.24
N VAL A 18 -11.75 18.02 24.00
CA VAL A 18 -12.76 19.06 24.19
C VAL A 18 -13.35 19.45 22.85
N ALA A 19 -14.69 19.49 22.76
CA ALA A 19 -15.37 20.06 21.61
C ALA A 19 -14.97 21.55 21.45
N ARG A 20 -14.88 22.00 20.21
CA ARG A 20 -14.36 23.34 19.86
C ARG A 20 -15.42 24.25 19.25
N PRO A 21 -16.47 24.61 19.98
CA PRO A 21 -17.52 25.48 19.46
C PRO A 21 -17.02 26.91 19.13
N GLU A 22 -15.95 27.36 19.82
CA GLU A 22 -15.38 28.70 19.65
C GLU A 22 -14.23 28.71 18.62
N SER A 23 -13.39 27.66 18.60
CA SER A 23 -12.17 27.63 17.76
C SER A 23 -12.33 26.87 16.44
N ALA A 24 -13.43 26.13 16.27
CA ALA A 24 -13.77 25.41 15.02
C ALA A 24 -15.28 25.49 14.72
N PRO A 25 -15.91 26.69 14.74
CA PRO A 25 -17.31 26.82 14.42
C PRO A 25 -17.55 26.63 12.92
N GLY A 26 -18.70 26.02 12.56
CA GLY A 26 -19.17 26.02 11.17
C GLY A 26 -18.48 25.04 10.20
N LEU A 27 -17.61 24.12 10.67
CA LEU A 27 -17.03 23.10 9.78
C LEU A 27 -18.09 22.25 9.08
N ALA A 28 -19.14 21.88 9.79
CA ALA A 28 -20.26 21.12 9.23
C ALA A 28 -21.08 21.90 8.19
N GLU A 29 -21.07 23.23 8.27
CA GLU A 29 -21.75 24.10 7.30
C GLU A 29 -20.97 24.27 6.01
N VAL A 30 -19.64 24.16 6.08
CA VAL A 30 -18.74 24.32 4.93
C VAL A 30 -18.51 22.97 4.23
N LEU A 31 -18.32 21.88 4.98
CA LEU A 31 -18.08 20.54 4.43
C LEU A 31 -19.41 19.82 4.15
N THR A 32 -20.07 20.25 3.08
CA THR A 32 -21.32 19.68 2.59
C THR A 32 -21.07 18.63 1.47
N PRO A 33 -22.04 17.77 1.10
CA PRO A 33 -21.88 16.88 -0.04
C PRO A 33 -21.46 17.63 -1.30
N GLY A 34 -20.48 17.07 -2.02
CA GLY A 34 -19.90 17.68 -3.22
C GLY A 34 -18.77 18.67 -2.94
N THR A 35 -18.39 18.90 -1.68
CA THR A 35 -17.35 19.87 -1.34
C THR A 35 -16.08 19.25 -0.79
N ALA A 36 -14.95 19.97 -0.95
CA ALA A 36 -13.67 19.65 -0.34
C ALA A 36 -13.23 20.80 0.57
N VAL A 37 -12.72 20.46 1.74
CA VAL A 37 -12.27 21.44 2.76
C VAL A 37 -10.87 21.07 3.25
N ALA A 38 -9.96 22.07 3.26
CA ALA A 38 -8.65 21.93 3.88
C ALA A 38 -8.62 22.60 5.27
N LEU A 39 -8.36 21.81 6.30
CA LEU A 39 -8.03 22.31 7.63
C LEU A 39 -6.59 22.79 7.63
N THR A 40 -6.38 24.08 7.82
CA THR A 40 -5.05 24.70 7.91
C THR A 40 -4.90 25.44 9.25
N PRO A 41 -3.68 25.66 9.75
CA PRO A 41 -3.51 26.57 10.88
C PRO A 41 -3.96 27.98 10.51
N ALA A 42 -4.68 28.65 11.39
CA ALA A 42 -4.95 30.08 11.23
C ALA A 42 -3.59 30.82 11.26
N ARG A 43 -3.31 31.61 10.22
CA ARG A 43 -2.03 32.30 10.06
C ARG A 43 -1.80 33.26 11.25
N ALA A 44 -0.88 32.92 12.14
CA ALA A 44 -0.20 33.92 12.95
C ALA A 44 0.85 34.62 12.07
N ALA A 45 0.97 35.93 12.19
CA ALA A 45 1.85 36.78 11.38
C ALA A 45 3.27 36.19 11.24
N SER A 46 3.71 36.13 10.01
CA SER A 46 4.93 35.59 9.44
C SER A 46 6.21 35.95 10.19
N ALA A 47 6.76 35.00 10.94
CA ALA A 47 8.21 34.92 11.11
C ALA A 47 8.70 33.73 10.30
N ALA A 48 9.70 33.91 9.46
CA ALA A 48 10.32 32.83 8.71
C ALA A 48 10.93 31.82 9.69
N ILE A 49 10.62 30.52 9.50
CA ILE A 49 11.26 29.45 10.27
C ILE A 49 12.60 29.17 9.63
N ALA A 50 13.64 29.04 10.45
CA ALA A 50 14.96 28.62 9.99
C ALA A 50 14.87 27.21 9.36
N PRO A 51 15.56 26.93 8.24
CA PRO A 51 15.60 25.58 7.66
C PRO A 51 15.98 24.52 8.70
N GLY A 52 15.14 23.48 8.82
CA GLY A 52 15.36 22.39 9.78
C GLY A 52 14.86 22.64 11.21
N ALA A 53 14.36 23.83 11.53
CA ALA A 53 13.76 24.09 12.83
C ALA A 53 12.32 23.50 12.91
N PRO A 54 11.89 23.00 14.09
CA PRO A 54 10.55 22.47 14.26
C PRO A 54 9.48 23.53 14.02
N ASP A 55 8.48 23.23 13.18
CA ASP A 55 7.33 24.13 13.01
C ASP A 55 6.24 23.82 14.04
N TRP A 56 6.24 24.56 15.13
CA TRP A 56 5.25 24.45 16.20
C TRP A 56 3.90 25.10 15.85
N ARG A 57 3.84 25.95 14.81
CA ARG A 57 2.63 26.71 14.43
C ARG A 57 1.54 25.81 13.84
N GLY A 58 1.93 24.66 13.27
CA GLY A 58 1.01 23.68 12.71
C GLY A 58 0.24 22.85 13.74
N ILE A 59 0.58 22.95 15.04
CA ILE A 59 0.06 22.09 16.10
C ILE A 59 -1.25 22.65 16.69
N VAL A 60 -2.28 22.77 15.87
CA VAL A 60 -3.60 23.24 16.29
C VAL A 60 -4.63 22.12 16.46
N GLY A 61 -4.22 20.85 16.25
CA GLY A 61 -5.08 19.67 16.42
C GLY A 61 -5.99 19.39 15.23
N LYS A 62 -5.55 19.67 14.01
CA LYS A 62 -6.29 19.42 12.74
C LYS A 62 -6.80 17.98 12.64
N THR A 63 -5.91 17.00 12.82
CA THR A 63 -6.21 15.56 12.78
C THR A 63 -7.30 15.19 13.81
N GLN A 64 -7.26 15.77 15.01
CA GLN A 64 -8.25 15.50 16.06
C GLN A 64 -9.64 16.08 15.72
N VAL A 65 -9.67 17.27 15.11
CA VAL A 65 -10.93 17.86 14.61
C VAL A 65 -11.49 17.03 13.46
N ALA A 66 -10.65 16.61 12.52
CA ALA A 66 -11.04 15.74 11.41
C ALA A 66 -11.56 14.38 11.90
N ALA A 67 -10.88 13.75 12.88
CA ALA A 67 -11.30 12.48 13.45
C ALA A 67 -12.65 12.60 14.18
N LYS A 68 -12.84 13.65 14.96
CA LYS A 68 -14.13 13.91 15.62
C LYS A 68 -15.26 14.13 14.63
N PHE A 69 -15.00 14.87 13.57
CA PHE A 69 -15.99 15.12 12.52
C PHE A 69 -16.35 13.84 11.77
N ALA A 70 -15.32 13.06 11.34
CA ALA A 70 -15.53 11.79 10.69
C ALA A 70 -16.34 10.81 11.54
N GLU A 71 -16.01 10.71 12.83
CA GLU A 71 -16.72 9.86 13.77
C GLU A 71 -18.18 10.32 14.00
N SER A 72 -18.44 11.66 14.01
CA SER A 72 -19.81 12.18 14.14
C SER A 72 -20.68 11.79 12.95
N LEU A 73 -20.19 11.94 11.71
CA LEU A 73 -20.92 11.54 10.50
C LEU A 73 -21.13 10.02 10.42
N TRP A 74 -20.18 9.25 10.93
CA TRP A 74 -20.32 7.80 11.00
C TRP A 74 -21.39 7.36 11.98
N GLN A 75 -21.41 7.95 13.17
CA GLN A 75 -22.40 7.64 14.23
C GLN A 75 -23.82 8.08 13.85
N SER A 76 -23.97 9.24 13.18
CA SER A 76 -25.27 9.72 12.68
C SER A 76 -25.76 8.97 11.44
N ARG A 77 -24.91 8.12 10.82
CA ARG A 77 -25.18 7.42 9.57
C ARG A 77 -25.43 8.35 8.38
N ASP A 78 -24.79 9.50 8.38
CA ASP A 78 -24.84 10.46 7.27
C ASP A 78 -23.90 10.06 6.12
N ILE A 79 -23.08 9.04 6.32
CA ILE A 79 -22.17 8.45 5.32
C ILE A 79 -22.24 6.93 5.37
N ASP A 80 -22.16 6.32 4.18
CA ASP A 80 -22.07 4.88 3.99
C ASP A 80 -20.60 4.40 3.92
N LEU A 81 -19.70 5.27 3.43
CA LEU A 81 -18.27 4.97 3.30
C LEU A 81 -17.44 6.02 4.03
N LEU A 82 -16.54 5.54 4.90
CA LEU A 82 -15.50 6.35 5.52
C LEU A 82 -14.13 5.80 5.12
N VAL A 83 -13.31 6.64 4.48
CA VAL A 83 -11.92 6.31 4.15
C VAL A 83 -10.99 7.28 4.85
N TRP A 84 -10.12 6.75 5.71
CA TRP A 84 -9.06 7.52 6.35
C TRP A 84 -7.73 7.20 5.72
N VAL A 85 -7.05 8.22 5.19
CA VAL A 85 -5.80 8.09 4.43
C VAL A 85 -4.71 8.90 5.12
N ASN A 86 -3.59 8.26 5.45
CA ASN A 86 -2.36 9.00 5.74
C ASN A 86 -1.83 9.54 4.41
N ALA A 87 -1.94 10.85 4.19
CA ALA A 87 -1.59 11.50 2.94
C ALA A 87 -0.16 12.08 2.95
N SER A 88 0.70 11.62 3.86
CA SER A 88 2.10 12.06 3.96
C SER A 88 2.98 11.59 2.77
N SER A 89 2.50 10.65 1.95
CA SER A 89 3.18 10.16 0.74
C SER A 89 2.19 9.55 -0.26
N ARG A 90 2.54 9.59 -1.55
CA ARG A 90 1.78 8.95 -2.62
C ARG A 90 1.60 7.44 -2.40
N VAL A 91 2.63 6.77 -1.87
CA VAL A 91 2.58 5.33 -1.57
C VAL A 91 1.45 5.00 -0.60
N SER A 92 1.36 5.77 0.49
CA SER A 92 0.31 5.59 1.52
C SER A 92 -1.08 5.86 0.95
N ILE A 93 -1.23 6.86 0.07
CA ILE A 93 -2.51 7.18 -0.59
C ILE A 93 -2.94 6.03 -1.49
N LEU A 94 -2.05 5.54 -2.36
CA LEU A 94 -2.34 4.43 -3.28
C LEU A 94 -2.73 3.15 -2.54
N SER A 95 -1.97 2.79 -1.50
CA SER A 95 -2.25 1.63 -0.67
C SER A 95 -3.61 1.74 0.04
N ALA A 96 -3.91 2.90 0.62
CA ALA A 96 -5.19 3.15 1.29
C ALA A 96 -6.37 3.07 0.31
N TYR A 97 -6.23 3.63 -0.89
CA TYR A 97 -7.29 3.57 -1.92
C TYR A 97 -7.47 2.18 -2.49
N ALA A 98 -6.40 1.42 -2.71
CA ALA A 98 -6.49 0.03 -3.14
C ALA A 98 -7.21 -0.83 -2.08
N SER A 99 -6.87 -0.63 -0.81
CA SER A 99 -7.56 -1.29 0.31
C SER A 99 -9.04 -0.89 0.39
N ALA A 100 -9.36 0.40 0.23
CA ALA A 100 -10.73 0.91 0.22
C ALA A 100 -11.54 0.34 -0.95
N ALA A 101 -10.93 0.23 -2.15
CA ALA A 101 -11.53 -0.37 -3.33
C ALA A 101 -11.90 -1.83 -3.10
N THR A 102 -11.01 -2.61 -2.49
CA THR A 102 -11.28 -4.03 -2.17
C THR A 102 -12.49 -4.17 -1.25
N VAL A 103 -12.60 -3.30 -0.23
CA VAL A 103 -13.71 -3.37 0.73
C VAL A 103 -14.99 -2.76 0.19
N ALA A 104 -14.93 -1.68 -0.61
CA ALA A 104 -16.11 -0.96 -1.12
C ALA A 104 -16.66 -1.53 -2.43
N MET A 105 -15.78 -2.06 -3.30
CA MET A 105 -16.12 -2.49 -4.64
C MET A 105 -15.97 -4.00 -4.86
N GLY A 106 -15.33 -4.73 -3.92
CA GLY A 106 -15.02 -6.16 -4.07
C GLY A 106 -13.98 -6.45 -5.15
N THR A 107 -13.11 -5.50 -5.43
CA THR A 107 -12.04 -5.67 -6.42
C THR A 107 -11.05 -6.73 -5.95
N ASP A 108 -10.53 -7.52 -6.89
CA ASP A 108 -9.45 -8.46 -6.61
C ASP A 108 -8.19 -7.67 -6.20
N PRO A 109 -7.59 -7.95 -5.03
CA PRO A 109 -6.35 -7.32 -4.61
C PRO A 109 -5.14 -7.67 -5.50
N ALA A 110 -5.24 -8.69 -6.37
CA ALA A 110 -4.17 -9.13 -7.27
C ALA A 110 -3.91 -8.19 -8.48
N GLY A 111 -4.63 -7.08 -8.61
CA GLY A 111 -4.42 -6.09 -9.67
C GLY A 111 -3.37 -5.04 -9.32
N ASP A 112 -2.86 -4.33 -10.34
CA ASP A 112 -1.99 -3.16 -10.13
C ASP A 112 -2.69 -2.13 -9.23
N ALA A 113 -2.09 -1.85 -8.08
CA ALA A 113 -2.70 -1.01 -7.04
C ALA A 113 -2.92 0.44 -7.51
N GLU A 114 -2.09 0.95 -8.43
CA GLU A 114 -2.27 2.29 -9.00
C GLU A 114 -3.52 2.34 -9.90
N ALA A 115 -3.72 1.32 -10.72
CA ALA A 115 -4.93 1.17 -11.52
C ALA A 115 -6.18 0.94 -10.64
N VAL A 116 -6.05 0.19 -9.55
CA VAL A 116 -7.14 -0.01 -8.57
C VAL A 116 -7.49 1.29 -7.87
N ALA A 117 -6.50 2.07 -7.43
CA ALA A 117 -6.72 3.37 -6.79
C ALA A 117 -7.38 4.37 -7.75
N ALA A 118 -6.93 4.44 -9.00
CA ALA A 118 -7.54 5.30 -10.01
C ALA A 118 -9.02 4.92 -10.28
N ARG A 119 -9.32 3.63 -10.34
CA ARG A 119 -10.70 3.13 -10.46
C ARG A 119 -11.55 3.49 -9.23
N PHE A 120 -10.97 3.41 -8.05
CA PHE A 120 -11.67 3.79 -6.82
C PHE A 120 -12.04 5.28 -6.83
N VAL A 121 -11.13 6.16 -7.25
CA VAL A 121 -11.41 7.59 -7.39
C VAL A 121 -12.50 7.87 -8.43
N SER A 122 -12.46 7.17 -9.58
CA SER A 122 -13.52 7.24 -10.58
C SER A 122 -14.88 6.78 -10.02
N TRP A 123 -14.90 5.67 -9.28
CA TRP A 123 -16.10 5.17 -8.63
C TRP A 123 -16.66 6.17 -7.59
N LEU A 124 -15.80 6.87 -6.82
CA LEU A 124 -16.24 7.91 -5.88
C LEU A 124 -16.95 9.06 -6.59
N SER A 125 -16.57 9.38 -7.83
CA SER A 125 -17.21 10.46 -8.61
C SER A 125 -18.58 10.10 -9.15
N GLU A 126 -18.89 8.81 -9.28
CA GLU A 126 -20.12 8.30 -9.92
C GLU A 126 -21.12 7.71 -8.92
N THR A 127 -20.64 7.27 -7.74
CA THR A 127 -21.50 6.60 -6.75
C THR A 127 -22.56 7.54 -6.19
N SER A 128 -23.77 6.99 -6.03
CA SER A 128 -24.87 7.69 -5.34
C SER A 128 -24.80 7.56 -3.81
N ARG A 129 -23.85 6.77 -3.28
CA ARG A 129 -23.69 6.58 -1.83
C ARG A 129 -22.99 7.77 -1.21
N PRO A 130 -23.43 8.23 -0.04
CA PRO A 130 -22.72 9.29 0.68
C PRO A 130 -21.40 8.75 1.25
N TRP A 131 -20.30 9.48 1.00
CA TRP A 131 -18.98 9.10 1.47
C TRP A 131 -18.19 10.27 2.07
N LEU A 132 -17.22 9.95 2.93
CA LEU A 132 -16.19 10.85 3.41
C LEU A 132 -14.81 10.23 3.18
N VAL A 133 -13.94 10.97 2.49
CA VAL A 133 -12.51 10.69 2.41
C VAL A 133 -11.77 11.75 3.22
N VAL A 134 -10.95 11.31 4.17
CA VAL A 134 -10.05 12.19 4.94
C VAL A 134 -8.61 11.94 4.48
N LEU A 135 -7.97 12.99 3.95
CA LEU A 135 -6.55 13.01 3.60
C LEU A 135 -5.79 13.68 4.74
N ASP A 136 -5.26 12.89 5.66
CA ASP A 136 -4.59 13.40 6.85
C ASP A 136 -3.09 13.63 6.60
N ASP A 137 -2.60 14.82 6.98
CA ASP A 137 -1.22 15.30 6.84
C ASP A 137 -0.71 15.38 5.39
N LEU A 138 -1.52 15.93 4.50
CA LEU A 138 -1.12 16.15 3.11
C LEU A 138 0.03 17.16 3.04
N SER A 139 1.21 16.70 2.61
CA SER A 139 2.44 17.48 2.57
C SER A 139 2.77 18.03 1.18
N ALA A 140 2.48 17.28 0.10
CA ALA A 140 2.75 17.66 -1.25
C ALA A 140 1.54 17.44 -2.17
N GLY A 141 1.16 18.44 -2.95
CA GLY A 141 0.01 18.33 -3.86
C GLY A 141 0.22 17.30 -4.97
N GLN A 142 1.46 17.09 -5.42
CA GLN A 142 1.80 16.07 -6.41
C GLN A 142 1.50 14.64 -5.95
N ASP A 143 1.39 14.38 -4.66
CA ASP A 143 1.07 13.05 -4.13
C ASP A 143 -0.37 12.64 -4.45
N VAL A 144 -1.26 13.60 -4.68
CA VAL A 144 -2.66 13.38 -5.05
C VAL A 144 -2.95 13.59 -6.54
N ASP A 145 -1.92 13.78 -7.37
CA ASP A 145 -2.12 13.93 -8.80
C ASP A 145 -2.78 12.68 -9.40
N GLY A 146 -3.96 12.88 -10.02
CA GLY A 146 -4.81 11.79 -10.54
C GLY A 146 -5.54 10.96 -9.47
N LEU A 147 -5.40 11.31 -8.18
CA LEU A 147 -5.98 10.60 -7.04
C LEU A 147 -6.91 11.47 -6.17
N TRP A 148 -7.28 12.66 -6.67
CA TRP A 148 -8.15 13.56 -5.93
C TRP A 148 -9.57 13.02 -5.82
N PRO A 149 -10.11 12.78 -4.61
CA PRO A 149 -11.46 12.27 -4.44
C PRO A 149 -12.48 13.41 -4.65
N ALA A 150 -13.37 13.24 -5.62
CA ALA A 150 -14.43 14.19 -5.93
C ALA A 150 -15.72 13.43 -6.30
N GLY A 151 -16.88 14.00 -6.01
CA GLY A 151 -18.16 13.43 -6.37
C GLY A 151 -19.34 14.15 -5.71
N PRO A 152 -20.54 14.14 -6.30
CA PRO A 152 -21.67 14.95 -5.84
C PRO A 152 -22.20 14.55 -4.45
N THR A 153 -22.03 13.30 -4.06
CA THR A 153 -22.51 12.74 -2.78
C THR A 153 -21.41 12.70 -1.71
N GLY A 154 -20.17 13.01 -2.13
CA GLY A 154 -19.00 12.85 -1.31
C GLY A 154 -18.54 14.10 -0.59
N ARG A 155 -17.74 13.91 0.44
CA ARG A 155 -17.03 14.97 1.17
C ARG A 155 -15.55 14.65 1.23
N THR A 156 -14.70 15.63 0.92
CA THR A 156 -13.24 15.49 1.03
C THR A 156 -12.73 16.43 2.11
N LEU A 157 -12.12 15.86 3.14
CA LEU A 157 -11.51 16.62 4.24
C LEU A 157 -10.00 16.43 4.20
N VAL A 158 -9.27 17.52 4.10
CA VAL A 158 -7.80 17.49 4.07
C VAL A 158 -7.25 18.14 5.32
N THR A 159 -6.24 17.56 5.94
CA THR A 159 -5.44 18.26 6.93
C THR A 159 -4.06 18.56 6.35
N THR A 160 -3.61 19.79 6.44
CA THR A 160 -2.30 20.21 5.96
C THR A 160 -1.74 21.37 6.78
N THR A 161 -0.43 21.51 6.85
CA THR A 161 0.23 22.64 7.49
C THR A 161 0.31 23.85 6.54
N GLU A 162 0.59 23.60 5.27
CA GLU A 162 0.58 24.60 4.20
C GLU A 162 -0.21 24.05 3.03
N LEU A 163 -1.06 24.89 2.44
CA LEU A 163 -1.81 24.50 1.25
C LEU A 163 -0.85 24.37 0.07
N PRO A 164 -0.69 23.17 -0.53
CA PRO A 164 0.16 23.04 -1.70
C PRO A 164 -0.34 23.91 -2.86
N ALA A 165 0.55 24.68 -3.46
CA ALA A 165 0.21 25.60 -4.56
C ALA A 165 -0.36 24.90 -5.80
N SER A 166 -0.05 23.60 -5.97
CA SER A 166 -0.56 22.75 -7.06
C SER A 166 -2.01 22.32 -6.89
N LEU A 167 -2.56 22.37 -5.66
CA LEU A 167 -3.99 22.14 -5.43
C LEU A 167 -4.74 23.43 -5.83
N GLY A 168 -5.36 23.41 -7.01
CA GLY A 168 -6.14 24.53 -7.50
C GLY A 168 -7.18 25.00 -6.47
N GLN A 169 -7.17 26.31 -6.16
CA GLN A 169 -8.05 26.89 -5.15
C GLN A 169 -9.54 26.92 -5.58
N GLU A 170 -9.86 26.56 -6.82
CA GLU A 170 -11.22 26.69 -7.37
C GLU A 170 -12.23 25.72 -6.77
N HIS A 171 -11.77 24.61 -6.15
CA HIS A 171 -12.66 23.55 -5.61
C HIS A 171 -12.34 23.14 -4.16
N LEU A 172 -11.40 23.82 -3.50
CA LEU A 172 -10.96 23.50 -2.14
C LEU A 172 -11.18 24.71 -1.22
N ALA A 173 -12.19 24.62 -0.35
CA ALA A 173 -12.40 25.64 0.66
C ALA A 173 -11.34 25.50 1.79
N VAL A 174 -10.77 26.64 2.19
CA VAL A 174 -9.80 26.66 3.31
C VAL A 174 -10.53 27.00 4.60
N PHE A 175 -10.40 26.11 5.58
CA PHE A 175 -10.93 26.30 6.91
C PHE A 175 -9.77 26.54 7.90
N PRO A 176 -9.51 27.78 8.31
CA PRO A 176 -8.42 28.10 9.23
C PRO A 176 -8.82 27.66 10.66
N LEU A 177 -8.01 26.79 11.24
CA LEU A 177 -8.19 26.31 12.61
C LEU A 177 -7.24 27.05 13.56
N SER A 178 -7.79 27.69 14.57
CA SER A 178 -7.04 28.34 15.65
C SER A 178 -6.67 27.34 16.74
N GLY A 179 -5.79 27.72 17.66
CA GLY A 179 -5.60 27.03 18.93
C GLY A 179 -6.90 27.01 19.76
N LEU A 180 -6.88 26.34 20.88
CA LEU A 180 -8.01 26.33 21.82
C LEU A 180 -8.24 27.73 22.40
N SER A 181 -9.49 28.14 22.53
CA SER A 181 -9.85 29.34 23.30
C SER A 181 -9.42 29.18 24.77
N ARG A 182 -9.37 30.28 25.49
CA ARG A 182 -9.08 30.27 26.94
C ARG A 182 -10.02 29.33 27.70
N ARG A 183 -11.32 29.37 27.38
CA ARG A 183 -12.34 28.54 28.00
C ARG A 183 -12.15 27.05 27.66
N GLU A 184 -11.90 26.75 26.40
CA GLU A 184 -11.62 25.38 25.93
C GLU A 184 -10.34 24.83 26.56
N SER A 185 -9.27 25.65 26.66
CA SER A 185 -8.00 25.29 27.31
C SER A 185 -8.18 24.97 28.79
N LEU A 186 -8.95 25.80 29.50
CA LEU A 186 -9.26 25.58 30.93
C LEU A 186 -10.13 24.33 31.11
N THR A 187 -11.15 24.15 30.26
CA THR A 187 -11.99 22.95 30.26
C THR A 187 -11.16 21.69 30.08
N TYR A 188 -10.19 21.71 29.15
CA TYR A 188 -9.25 20.61 28.90
C TYR A 188 -8.43 20.29 30.17
N LEU A 189 -7.75 21.28 30.74
CA LEU A 189 -6.92 21.11 31.93
C LEU A 189 -7.71 20.57 33.12
N LEU A 190 -8.88 21.16 33.41
CA LEU A 190 -9.70 20.75 34.54
C LEU A 190 -10.32 19.35 34.36
N GLY A 191 -10.55 18.93 33.10
CA GLY A 191 -11.02 17.58 32.79
C GLY A 191 -9.93 16.50 32.92
N ARG A 192 -8.65 16.90 32.81
CA ARG A 192 -7.49 16.01 32.96
C ARG A 192 -6.97 15.92 34.39
N LEU A 193 -7.01 17.01 35.11
CA LEU A 193 -6.51 17.08 36.48
C LEU A 193 -7.50 16.43 37.47
N THR A 194 -6.93 15.85 38.54
CA THR A 194 -7.74 15.31 39.63
C THR A 194 -8.63 16.40 40.27
N GLU A 195 -9.66 16.02 41.04
CA GLU A 195 -10.50 16.97 41.71
C GLU A 195 -9.79 17.67 42.90
N ASP A 196 -8.54 17.32 43.17
CA ASP A 196 -7.77 17.96 44.22
C ASP A 196 -7.55 19.44 43.93
N ARG A 197 -8.06 20.27 44.87
CA ARG A 197 -7.94 21.72 44.78
C ARG A 197 -6.48 22.19 44.83
N GLY A 198 -5.60 21.43 45.50
CA GLY A 198 -4.17 21.71 45.56
C GLY A 198 -3.52 21.65 44.20
N GLN A 199 -3.79 20.58 43.46
CA GLN A 199 -3.25 20.38 42.10
C GLN A 199 -3.76 21.45 41.12
N ARG A 200 -5.04 21.88 41.24
CA ARG A 200 -5.64 22.88 40.34
C ARG A 200 -5.23 24.33 40.63
N THR A 201 -4.45 24.58 41.69
CA THR A 201 -3.96 25.92 42.03
C THR A 201 -3.10 26.48 40.92
N GLY A 202 -3.51 27.58 40.27
CA GLY A 202 -2.85 28.21 39.15
C GLY A 202 -3.29 27.70 37.77
N ALA A 203 -4.35 26.87 37.65
CA ALA A 203 -4.80 26.30 36.37
C ALA A 203 -5.22 27.38 35.34
N ILE A 204 -5.80 28.48 35.80
CA ILE A 204 -6.19 29.60 34.92
C ILE A 204 -4.94 30.26 34.31
N ASP A 205 -3.93 30.55 35.14
CA ASP A 205 -2.70 31.18 34.72
C ASP A 205 -1.92 30.23 33.77
N LEU A 206 -1.99 28.90 34.02
CA LEU A 206 -1.38 27.90 33.18
C LEU A 206 -2.05 27.85 31.78
N ALA A 207 -3.39 27.84 31.73
CA ALA A 207 -4.12 27.88 30.47
C ALA A 207 -3.75 29.13 29.63
N ASP A 208 -3.61 30.28 30.28
CA ASP A 208 -3.26 31.55 29.64
C ASP A 208 -1.80 31.51 29.07
N VAL A 209 -0.87 31.01 29.87
CA VAL A 209 0.55 30.96 29.50
C VAL A 209 0.81 29.94 28.37
N LEU A 210 0.09 28.83 28.32
CA LEU A 210 0.19 27.81 27.26
C LEU A 210 -0.47 28.25 25.94
N GLY A 211 -1.24 29.35 25.94
CA GLY A 211 -1.70 30.05 24.75
C GLY A 211 -2.62 29.26 23.82
N GLY A 212 -3.34 28.27 24.37
CA GLY A 212 -4.27 27.44 23.58
C GLY A 212 -3.61 26.41 22.65
N GLU A 213 -2.31 26.17 22.79
CA GLU A 213 -1.62 25.12 22.03
C GLU A 213 -2.03 23.72 22.55
N PRO A 214 -2.76 22.88 21.76
CA PRO A 214 -3.30 21.61 22.27
C PRO A 214 -2.23 20.64 22.76
N VAL A 215 -1.08 20.56 22.07
CA VAL A 215 0.01 19.67 22.47
C VAL A 215 0.69 20.18 23.74
N ALA A 216 0.88 21.49 23.89
CA ALA A 216 1.43 22.05 25.14
C ALA A 216 0.51 21.77 26.34
N LEU A 217 -0.80 21.89 26.17
CA LEU A 217 -1.79 21.54 27.19
C LEU A 217 -1.76 20.06 27.54
N TRP A 218 -1.69 19.18 26.52
CA TRP A 218 -1.57 17.73 26.71
C TRP A 218 -0.29 17.36 27.46
N GLN A 219 0.84 17.93 27.08
CA GLN A 219 2.13 17.70 27.72
C GLN A 219 2.17 18.17 29.17
N ALA A 220 1.66 19.39 29.42
CA ALA A 220 1.58 19.90 30.78
C ALA A 220 0.67 19.02 31.65
N SER A 221 -0.49 18.60 31.13
CA SER A 221 -1.42 17.72 31.87
C SER A 221 -0.79 16.35 32.16
N ALA A 222 -0.01 15.78 31.23
CA ALA A 222 0.67 14.49 31.41
C ALA A 222 1.72 14.54 32.54
N VAL A 223 2.48 15.61 32.60
CA VAL A 223 3.44 15.81 33.70
C VAL A 223 2.72 15.99 35.04
N LEU A 224 1.65 16.79 35.07
CA LEU A 224 0.86 17.04 36.28
C LEU A 224 0.13 15.77 36.76
N ASP A 225 -0.44 14.97 35.86
CA ASP A 225 -1.14 13.72 36.17
C ASP A 225 -0.20 12.64 36.73
N SER A 226 1.05 12.63 36.29
CA SER A 226 2.08 11.67 36.74
C SER A 226 2.94 12.16 37.92
N SER A 227 2.61 13.31 38.49
CA SER A 227 3.34 13.92 39.61
C SER A 227 2.39 14.48 40.66
N VAL A 228 2.90 14.78 41.85
CA VAL A 228 2.15 15.50 42.95
C VAL A 228 2.24 17.02 42.80
N MET A 229 2.65 17.52 41.67
CA MET A 229 2.89 18.93 41.40
C MET A 229 1.57 19.69 41.18
N SER A 230 1.50 20.94 41.68
CA SER A 230 0.40 21.84 41.35
C SER A 230 0.62 22.57 40.02
N CYS A 231 -0.43 23.10 39.41
CA CYS A 231 -0.30 23.98 38.23
C CYS A 231 0.60 25.19 38.50
N ARG A 232 0.66 25.70 39.73
CA ARG A 232 1.55 26.81 40.13
C ARG A 232 3.01 26.37 40.10
N ASP A 233 3.35 25.19 40.64
CA ASP A 233 4.71 24.65 40.62
C ASP A 233 5.17 24.39 39.21
N TYR A 234 4.26 23.88 38.33
CA TYR A 234 4.55 23.71 36.93
C TYR A 234 4.84 25.02 36.21
N LEU A 235 4.06 26.07 36.48
CA LEU A 235 4.28 27.41 35.96
C LEU A 235 5.65 27.96 36.33
N ASP A 236 6.12 27.74 37.55
CA ASP A 236 7.44 28.19 37.98
C ASP A 236 8.57 27.43 37.26
N GLN A 237 8.37 26.14 36.98
CA GLN A 237 9.32 25.38 36.13
C GLN A 237 9.27 25.85 34.67
N TYR A 238 8.07 26.06 34.13
CA TYR A 238 7.88 26.57 32.78
C TYR A 238 8.55 27.93 32.59
N ALA A 239 8.38 28.86 33.51
CA ALA A 239 8.99 30.19 33.43
C ALA A 239 10.53 30.11 33.42
N ARG A 240 11.13 29.32 34.32
CA ARG A 240 12.57 29.08 34.34
C ARG A 240 13.07 28.48 33.02
N LYS A 241 12.37 27.50 32.48
CA LYS A 241 12.76 26.86 31.21
C LYS A 241 12.60 27.81 30.02
N ARG A 242 11.52 28.59 29.97
CA ARG A 242 11.30 29.63 28.96
C ARG A 242 12.45 30.63 28.92
N ASP A 243 12.88 31.12 30.08
CA ASP A 243 13.93 32.14 30.19
C ASP A 243 15.29 31.55 29.74
N LEU A 244 15.58 30.28 30.06
CA LEU A 244 16.76 29.57 29.56
C LEU A 244 16.74 29.41 28.03
N LEU A 245 15.62 29.01 27.47
CA LEU A 245 15.49 28.82 26.01
C LEU A 245 15.52 30.16 25.26
N ALA A 246 14.91 31.21 25.78
CA ALA A 246 14.93 32.53 25.20
C ALA A 246 16.34 33.15 25.11
N ALA A 247 17.25 32.75 26.02
CA ALA A 247 18.66 33.15 25.96
C ALA A 247 19.43 32.44 24.83
N SER A 248 18.93 31.31 24.33
CA SER A 248 19.62 30.46 23.33
C SER A 248 18.99 30.54 21.93
N ILE A 249 17.72 30.95 21.81
CA ILE A 249 16.96 30.97 20.56
C ILE A 249 16.43 32.39 20.30
N PRO A 250 16.70 33.00 19.13
CA PRO A 250 16.13 34.30 18.78
C PRO A 250 14.60 34.23 18.71
N GLY A 251 13.92 35.12 19.43
CA GLY A 251 12.46 35.21 19.46
C GLY A 251 11.80 34.56 20.67
N ARG A 252 10.46 34.62 20.74
CA ARG A 252 9.70 33.99 21.84
C ARG A 252 9.49 32.51 21.50
N PRO A 253 10.02 31.56 22.31
CA PRO A 253 9.78 30.14 22.04
C PRO A 253 8.29 29.81 22.15
N ALA A 254 7.77 28.95 21.27
CA ALA A 254 6.41 28.42 21.34
C ALA A 254 6.20 27.65 22.66
N ALA A 255 4.97 27.63 23.17
CA ALA A 255 4.67 26.93 24.42
C ALA A 255 5.03 25.44 24.33
N THR A 256 4.72 24.78 23.20
CA THR A 256 5.07 23.39 22.96
C THR A 256 6.59 23.16 22.96
N ALA A 257 7.42 24.11 22.53
CA ALA A 257 8.89 24.01 22.61
C ALA A 257 9.42 23.99 24.05
N ILE A 258 8.70 24.61 24.96
CA ILE A 258 9.07 24.62 26.41
C ILE A 258 8.54 23.35 27.07
N THR A 259 7.28 23.02 26.83
CA THR A 259 6.64 21.88 27.50
C THR A 259 7.28 20.54 27.14
N TRP A 260 7.67 20.31 25.87
CA TRP A 260 8.33 19.04 25.50
C TRP A 260 9.65 18.84 26.25
N THR A 261 10.42 19.92 26.47
CA THR A 261 11.67 19.86 27.20
C THR A 261 11.43 19.43 28.66
N LEU A 262 10.36 19.99 29.29
CA LEU A 262 9.94 19.58 30.63
C LEU A 262 9.48 18.10 30.65
N CYS A 263 8.79 17.64 29.61
CA CYS A 263 8.38 16.25 29.47
C CYS A 263 9.58 15.29 29.37
N VAL A 264 10.63 15.65 28.63
CA VAL A 264 11.86 14.84 28.53
C VAL A 264 12.57 14.77 29.88
N GLU A 265 12.68 15.88 30.59
CA GLU A 265 13.26 15.93 31.95
C GLU A 265 12.43 15.08 32.92
N HIS A 266 11.10 15.19 32.87
CA HIS A 266 10.20 14.40 33.70
C HIS A 266 10.33 12.90 33.39
N ALA A 267 10.31 12.51 32.13
CA ALA A 267 10.47 11.10 31.71
C ALA A 267 11.81 10.51 32.19
N SER A 268 12.89 11.28 32.10
CA SER A 268 14.20 10.90 32.62
C SER A 268 14.21 10.76 34.14
N GLY A 269 13.42 11.57 34.85
CA GLY A 269 13.22 11.47 36.30
C GLY A 269 12.43 10.24 36.73
N LEU A 270 11.46 9.79 35.91
CA LEU A 270 10.66 8.57 36.16
C LEU A 270 11.48 7.28 36.04
N LEU A 271 12.48 7.26 35.18
CA LEU A 271 13.39 6.13 34.94
C LEU A 271 14.86 6.63 34.90
N PRO A 272 15.49 6.98 36.04
CA PRO A 272 16.81 7.60 36.05
C PRO A 272 17.93 6.74 35.42
N SER A 273 17.81 5.42 35.50
CA SER A 273 18.74 4.46 34.89
C SER A 273 18.21 3.85 33.59
N GLY A 274 17.05 4.31 33.12
CA GLY A 274 16.40 3.76 31.94
C GLY A 274 16.82 4.43 30.64
N PRO A 275 16.79 3.72 29.52
CA PRO A 275 17.14 4.22 28.20
C PRO A 275 15.98 5.01 27.55
N VAL A 276 15.34 5.90 28.32
CA VAL A 276 14.18 6.69 27.86
C VAL A 276 14.57 7.59 26.68
N GLN A 277 15.71 8.28 26.81
CA GLN A 277 16.20 9.18 25.76
C GLN A 277 16.58 8.45 24.46
N PRO A 278 17.36 7.34 24.47
CA PRO A 278 17.58 6.56 23.25
C PRO A 278 16.27 6.04 22.60
N MET A 279 15.31 5.58 23.38
CA MET A 279 14.01 5.14 22.84
C MET A 279 13.20 6.30 22.23
N LEU A 280 13.27 7.49 22.82
CA LEU A 280 12.68 8.70 22.26
C LEU A 280 13.33 9.07 20.91
N ILE A 281 14.67 8.98 20.82
CA ILE A 281 15.39 9.26 19.57
C ILE A 281 15.04 8.21 18.51
N LEU A 282 14.92 6.94 18.90
CA LEU A 282 14.48 5.87 18.00
C LEU A 282 13.08 6.17 17.43
N ALA A 283 12.13 6.60 18.27
CA ALA A 283 10.80 7.02 17.81
C ALA A 283 10.86 8.26 16.88
N ALA A 284 11.84 9.15 17.10
CA ALA A 284 11.97 10.38 16.32
C ALA A 284 12.55 10.18 14.92
N VAL A 285 13.14 9.04 14.60
CA VAL A 285 13.68 8.72 13.26
C VAL A 285 12.75 7.84 12.41
N LEU A 286 11.69 7.32 13.01
CA LEU A 286 10.65 6.52 12.34
C LEU A 286 9.49 7.39 11.84
N ASP A 287 8.47 6.79 11.21
CA ASP A 287 7.26 7.53 10.82
C ASP A 287 6.38 7.82 12.04
N GLY A 288 6.22 9.11 12.35
CA GLY A 288 5.48 9.55 13.53
C GLY A 288 3.98 9.22 13.54
N HIS A 289 3.39 8.87 12.41
CA HIS A 289 1.96 8.57 12.29
C HIS A 289 1.61 7.17 12.76
N SER A 290 2.51 6.19 12.53
CA SER A 290 2.21 4.78 12.79
C SER A 290 3.49 3.96 12.97
N ILE A 291 4.02 3.91 14.19
CA ILE A 291 5.18 3.09 14.52
C ILE A 291 4.68 1.79 15.15
N PRO A 292 4.86 0.61 14.53
CA PRO A 292 4.52 -0.66 15.18
C PRO A 292 5.30 -0.84 16.48
N GLY A 293 4.61 -1.12 17.58
CA GLY A 293 5.22 -1.24 18.90
C GLY A 293 6.26 -2.36 19.01
N THR A 294 6.15 -3.37 18.15
CA THR A 294 7.14 -4.47 18.05
C THR A 294 8.55 -3.99 17.74
N ILE A 295 8.71 -2.88 17.02
CA ILE A 295 10.00 -2.31 16.67
C ILE A 295 10.84 -2.01 17.94
N PHE A 296 10.20 -1.46 18.96
CA PHE A 296 10.88 -1.08 20.21
C PHE A 296 11.32 -2.27 21.05
N THR A 297 10.74 -3.45 20.83
CA THR A 297 11.03 -4.67 21.60
C THR A 297 12.04 -5.60 20.93
N THR A 298 12.48 -5.28 19.71
CA THR A 298 13.51 -6.03 18.96
C THR A 298 14.87 -6.05 19.68
N ALA A 299 15.72 -7.01 19.36
CA ALA A 299 17.08 -7.07 19.88
C ALA A 299 17.87 -5.83 19.45
N ALA A 300 17.77 -5.42 18.18
CA ALA A 300 18.47 -4.25 17.65
C ALA A 300 18.09 -2.94 18.39
N ALA A 301 16.80 -2.72 18.66
CA ALA A 301 16.33 -1.55 19.41
C ALA A 301 16.84 -1.58 20.88
N ARG A 302 16.81 -2.76 21.52
CA ARG A 302 17.30 -2.93 22.89
C ARG A 302 18.82 -2.74 23.00
N ASP A 303 19.59 -3.25 22.04
CA ASP A 303 21.04 -3.08 21.97
C ASP A 303 21.42 -1.62 21.76
N TYR A 304 20.70 -0.91 20.87
CA TYR A 304 20.89 0.53 20.67
C TYR A 304 20.67 1.31 21.98
N ALA A 305 19.54 1.05 22.62
CA ALA A 305 19.19 1.73 23.85
C ALA A 305 20.06 1.30 25.05
N GLY A 306 20.46 0.04 25.10
CA GLY A 306 21.29 -0.53 26.18
C GLY A 306 22.74 -0.08 26.15
N ARG A 307 23.26 0.40 25.02
CA ARG A 307 24.61 1.02 24.95
C ARG A 307 24.74 2.32 25.75
N ALA A 308 23.60 2.99 25.97
CA ALA A 308 23.54 4.25 26.71
C ALA A 308 23.16 4.06 28.18
N ALA A 309 22.66 2.87 28.57
CA ALA A 309 22.22 2.56 29.94
C ALA A 309 22.39 1.07 30.21
N HIS A 310 22.74 0.69 31.41
CA HIS A 310 22.96 -0.72 31.77
C HIS A 310 21.66 -1.56 31.59
N GLY A 311 21.62 -2.38 30.54
CA GLY A 311 20.87 -3.62 30.50
C GLY A 311 19.36 -3.56 30.21
N LEU A 312 18.96 -3.30 28.93
CA LEU A 312 17.66 -3.78 28.44
C LEU A 312 17.79 -5.22 27.94
N THR A 313 17.63 -6.19 28.82
CA THR A 313 17.78 -7.60 28.46
C THR A 313 16.45 -8.22 27.95
N ARG A 314 15.31 -7.69 28.39
CA ARG A 314 13.99 -8.24 28.08
C ARG A 314 13.15 -7.28 27.24
N PRO A 315 12.28 -7.82 26.35
CA PRO A 315 11.32 -7.02 25.56
C PRO A 315 10.40 -6.15 26.43
N GLU A 316 10.00 -6.66 27.61
CA GLU A 316 9.11 -5.97 28.54
C GLU A 316 9.75 -4.69 29.10
N ASP A 317 11.06 -4.72 29.35
CA ASP A 317 11.81 -3.55 29.88
C ASP A 317 11.84 -2.43 28.82
N ALA A 318 11.99 -2.80 27.53
CA ALA A 318 11.94 -1.86 26.42
C ALA A 318 10.54 -1.25 26.26
N TRP A 319 9.51 -2.07 26.35
CA TRP A 319 8.12 -1.60 26.29
C TRP A 319 7.78 -0.68 27.48
N TRP A 320 8.33 -0.97 28.66
CA TRP A 320 8.20 -0.09 29.82
C TRP A 320 8.75 1.31 29.56
N CYS A 321 9.85 1.44 28.82
CA CYS A 321 10.38 2.75 28.42
C CYS A 321 9.41 3.49 27.51
N VAL A 322 8.79 2.81 26.54
CA VAL A 322 7.79 3.41 25.63
C VAL A 322 6.55 3.86 26.40
N THR A 323 6.08 3.05 27.35
CA THR A 323 4.94 3.46 28.22
C THR A 323 5.29 4.63 29.12
N THR A 324 6.56 4.77 29.54
CA THR A 324 7.05 5.94 30.27
C THR A 324 7.05 7.19 29.40
N LEU A 325 7.46 7.09 28.13
CA LEU A 325 7.32 8.19 27.16
C LEU A 325 5.86 8.63 26.98
N ARG A 326 4.93 7.68 26.92
CA ARG A 326 3.48 7.99 26.91
C ARG A 326 3.03 8.73 28.16
N ARG A 327 3.40 8.25 29.33
CA ARG A 327 3.05 8.88 30.62
C ARG A 327 3.61 10.30 30.74
N ALA A 328 4.74 10.56 30.13
CA ALA A 328 5.36 11.89 30.08
C ALA A 328 4.82 12.80 28.96
N GLY A 329 3.82 12.38 28.18
CA GLY A 329 3.27 13.21 27.12
C GLY A 329 4.18 13.40 25.89
N LEU A 330 5.03 12.42 25.58
CA LEU A 330 5.95 12.47 24.43
C LEU A 330 5.48 11.62 23.25
N VAL A 331 4.76 10.54 23.52
CA VAL A 331 4.14 9.67 22.51
C VAL A 331 2.71 9.30 22.91
N THR A 332 1.91 8.87 21.96
CA THR A 332 0.63 8.21 22.20
C THR A 332 0.70 6.75 21.77
N ILE A 333 -0.07 5.87 22.40
CA ILE A 333 -0.11 4.44 22.10
C ILE A 333 -1.57 4.07 21.81
N ASP A 334 -1.81 3.52 20.65
CA ASP A 334 -3.08 2.92 20.27
C ASP A 334 -3.02 1.41 20.53
N GLU A 335 -3.64 0.99 21.63
CA GLU A 335 -3.69 -0.42 22.06
C GLU A 335 -4.79 -1.22 21.35
N THR A 336 -5.65 -0.56 20.55
CA THR A 336 -6.70 -1.24 19.77
C THR A 336 -6.15 -1.94 18.53
N CYS A 337 -4.97 -1.54 18.09
CA CYS A 337 -4.24 -2.17 16.99
C CYS A 337 -3.45 -3.40 17.46
N THR A 338 -3.26 -4.37 16.57
CA THR A 338 -2.40 -5.52 16.81
C THR A 338 -1.37 -5.62 15.68
N PRO A 339 -0.08 -5.36 15.96
CA PRO A 339 0.51 -4.91 17.23
C PRO A 339 0.08 -3.48 17.63
N PRO A 340 0.22 -3.10 18.91
CA PRO A 340 -0.01 -1.73 19.36
C PRO A 340 0.79 -0.72 18.55
N THR A 341 0.18 0.42 18.23
CA THR A 341 0.80 1.46 17.41
C THR A 341 1.22 2.66 18.25
N VAL A 342 2.48 3.04 18.14
CA VAL A 342 3.04 4.23 18.78
C VAL A 342 3.00 5.40 17.80
N ARG A 343 2.60 6.59 18.28
CA ARG A 343 2.56 7.82 17.48
C ARG A 343 3.35 8.92 18.16
N MET A 344 4.10 9.66 17.37
CA MET A 344 4.86 10.83 17.82
C MET A 344 4.65 11.99 16.87
N HIS A 345 4.25 13.14 17.40
CA HIS A 345 3.97 14.31 16.56
C HIS A 345 5.21 14.72 15.73
N PRO A 346 5.09 15.02 14.41
CA PRO A 346 6.23 15.34 13.55
C PRO A 346 7.10 16.50 14.06
N ALA A 347 6.50 17.54 14.64
CA ALA A 347 7.25 18.65 15.24
C ALA A 347 8.07 18.22 16.47
N LEU A 348 7.57 17.26 17.29
CA LEU A 348 8.34 16.68 18.38
C LEU A 348 9.51 15.85 17.85
N GLN A 349 9.28 15.05 16.80
CA GLN A 349 10.35 14.30 16.15
C GLN A 349 11.45 15.22 15.63
N ALA A 350 11.09 16.32 14.95
CA ALA A 350 12.04 17.31 14.49
C ALA A 350 12.81 17.97 15.64
N ALA A 351 12.11 18.28 16.74
CA ALA A 351 12.75 18.86 17.94
C ALA A 351 13.75 17.90 18.57
N VAL A 352 13.40 16.61 18.72
CA VAL A 352 14.28 15.59 19.27
C VAL A 352 15.54 15.41 18.40
N ARG A 353 15.35 15.31 17.07
CA ARG A 353 16.47 15.20 16.13
C ARG A 353 17.38 16.43 16.18
N SER A 354 16.81 17.64 16.22
CA SER A 354 17.58 18.89 16.30
C SER A 354 18.29 19.09 17.62
N ALA A 355 17.74 18.59 18.72
CA ALA A 355 18.36 18.63 20.05
C ALA A 355 19.46 17.58 20.24
N SER A 356 19.48 16.56 19.38
CA SER A 356 20.48 15.49 19.43
C SER A 356 21.78 15.95 18.77
N SER A 357 22.91 15.80 19.44
CA SER A 357 24.22 16.25 18.96
C SER A 357 24.89 15.22 18.04
N GLY A 358 25.63 15.71 17.05
CA GLY A 358 26.52 14.92 16.21
C GLY A 358 25.78 13.85 15.39
N ASP A 359 26.28 12.63 15.40
CA ASP A 359 25.81 11.46 14.65
C ASP A 359 24.72 10.65 15.36
N VAL A 360 24.19 11.12 16.48
CA VAL A 360 23.20 10.39 17.30
C VAL A 360 21.93 10.05 16.52
N PRO A 361 21.28 10.98 15.76
CA PRO A 361 20.10 10.64 14.96
C PRO A 361 20.40 9.64 13.86
N GLU A 362 21.59 9.69 13.28
CA GLU A 362 22.02 8.76 12.24
C GLU A 362 22.23 7.35 12.79
N ARG A 363 22.92 7.21 13.91
CA ARG A 363 23.08 5.91 14.59
C ARG A 363 21.73 5.33 15.01
N ALA A 364 20.82 6.18 15.47
CA ALA A 364 19.45 5.76 15.78
C ALA A 364 18.71 5.25 14.52
N ALA A 365 18.88 5.94 13.38
CA ALA A 365 18.25 5.53 12.14
C ALA A 365 18.80 4.20 11.58
N LEU A 366 20.10 3.96 11.72
CA LEU A 366 20.70 2.67 11.37
C LEU A 366 20.21 1.55 12.29
N ALA A 367 20.15 1.79 13.59
CA ALA A 367 19.58 0.83 14.54
C ALA A 367 18.08 0.59 14.30
N ALA A 368 17.36 1.63 13.88
CA ALA A 368 15.96 1.51 13.49
C ALA A 368 15.78 0.67 12.21
N ALA A 369 16.71 0.74 11.25
CA ALA A 369 16.71 -0.12 10.07
C ALA A 369 16.85 -1.60 10.44
N ASP A 370 17.80 -1.91 11.33
CA ASP A 370 17.97 -3.28 11.84
C ASP A 370 16.75 -3.75 12.64
N ALA A 371 16.18 -2.88 13.48
CA ALA A 371 14.97 -3.16 14.24
C ALA A 371 13.75 -3.39 13.36
N LEU A 372 13.63 -2.63 12.27
CA LEU A 372 12.57 -2.84 11.26
C LEU A 372 12.71 -4.21 10.58
N LEU A 373 13.91 -4.58 10.15
CA LEU A 373 14.17 -5.88 9.54
C LEU A 373 13.81 -7.04 10.48
N GLU A 374 14.15 -6.91 11.76
CA GLU A 374 13.84 -7.92 12.77
C GLU A 374 12.31 -8.00 13.04
N ALA A 375 11.63 -6.84 13.07
CA ALA A 375 10.20 -6.78 13.32
C ALA A 375 9.33 -7.10 12.08
N TRP A 376 9.91 -7.06 10.87
CA TRP A 376 9.16 -7.27 9.63
C TRP A 376 8.83 -8.75 9.45
N PRO A 377 7.57 -9.15 9.38
CA PRO A 377 7.20 -10.56 9.17
C PRO A 377 7.68 -11.04 7.79
N ALA A 378 7.88 -12.36 7.64
CA ALA A 378 8.32 -12.96 6.37
C ALA A 378 7.31 -12.72 5.24
N GLU A 379 6.03 -12.85 5.54
CA GLU A 379 4.92 -12.46 4.67
C GLU A 379 4.28 -11.19 5.23
N ASP A 380 3.91 -10.25 4.36
CA ASP A 380 3.25 -9.03 4.79
C ASP A 380 1.90 -9.38 5.44
N GLY A 381 1.86 -9.33 6.78
CA GLY A 381 0.62 -9.51 7.54
C GLY A 381 -0.25 -8.26 7.38
N GLY A 382 -1.48 -8.36 6.94
CA GLY A 382 -2.46 -7.28 6.83
C GLY A 382 -1.95 -5.94 6.28
N ALA A 383 -2.68 -5.30 5.39
CA ALA A 383 -2.25 -4.10 4.67
C ALA A 383 -1.75 -2.96 5.60
N GLY A 384 -2.39 -2.73 6.74
CA GLY A 384 -2.04 -1.63 7.63
C GLY A 384 -0.67 -1.77 8.32
N LEU A 385 -0.24 -2.98 8.68
CA LEU A 385 1.08 -3.21 9.27
C LEU A 385 2.19 -3.01 8.24
N ALA A 386 2.02 -3.58 7.04
CA ALA A 386 2.98 -3.43 5.95
C ALA A 386 3.15 -1.95 5.54
N ASP A 387 2.05 -1.19 5.46
CA ASP A 387 2.09 0.25 5.19
C ASP A 387 2.88 1.01 6.26
N SER A 388 2.65 0.72 7.54
CA SER A 388 3.39 1.33 8.64
C SER A 388 4.89 1.04 8.58
N LEU A 389 5.27 -0.21 8.26
CA LEU A 389 6.67 -0.62 8.13
C LEU A 389 7.34 0.05 6.92
N ARG A 390 6.65 0.14 5.76
CA ARG A 390 7.14 0.86 4.57
C ARG A 390 7.32 2.36 4.85
N SER A 391 6.37 2.99 5.54
CA SER A 391 6.47 4.41 5.92
C SER A 391 7.63 4.67 6.88
N CYS A 392 7.86 3.78 7.85
CA CYS A 392 9.03 3.84 8.74
C CYS A 392 10.34 3.69 7.95
N ALA A 393 10.43 2.72 7.03
CA ALA A 393 11.59 2.55 6.16
C ALA A 393 11.85 3.79 5.29
N ALA A 394 10.81 4.38 4.69
CA ALA A 394 10.93 5.61 3.92
C ALA A 394 11.46 6.80 4.77
N SER A 395 11.06 6.89 6.04
CA SER A 395 11.58 7.90 6.96
C SER A 395 13.07 7.72 7.23
N ILE A 396 13.52 6.50 7.45
CA ILE A 396 14.95 6.17 7.60
C ILE A 396 15.73 6.51 6.33
N MET A 397 15.23 6.10 5.16
CA MET A 397 15.87 6.41 3.88
C MET A 397 16.07 7.91 3.66
N ARG A 398 15.09 8.74 4.01
CA ARG A 398 15.21 10.20 3.94
C ARG A 398 16.26 10.78 4.88
N LEU A 399 16.45 10.17 6.05
CA LEU A 399 17.38 10.67 7.08
C LEU A 399 18.83 10.30 6.81
N VAL A 400 19.09 9.06 6.42
CA VAL A 400 20.48 8.54 6.32
C VAL A 400 20.92 8.25 4.89
N GLY A 401 19.98 8.11 3.94
CA GLY A 401 20.30 7.97 2.52
C GLY A 401 21.38 6.92 2.23
N ASP A 402 22.42 7.35 1.54
CA ASP A 402 23.54 6.50 1.10
C ASP A 402 24.30 5.82 2.25
N ARG A 403 24.19 6.31 3.48
CA ARG A 403 24.88 5.71 4.64
C ARG A 403 24.34 4.33 5.04
N LEU A 404 23.14 3.97 4.59
CA LEU A 404 22.64 2.60 4.74
C LEU A 404 23.58 1.56 4.09
N TRP A 405 24.32 1.94 3.05
CA TRP A 405 25.24 1.07 2.32
C TRP A 405 26.60 0.86 3.02
N ALA A 406 26.91 1.62 4.07
CA ALA A 406 28.16 1.47 4.82
C ALA A 406 28.22 0.21 5.71
N GLY A 407 27.12 -0.53 5.84
CA GLY A 407 26.99 -1.78 6.60
C GLY A 407 25.84 -2.61 6.03
N ASN A 408 25.20 -3.42 6.86
CA ASN A 408 24.07 -4.27 6.42
C ASN A 408 22.71 -3.56 6.43
N GLY A 409 22.67 -2.29 6.82
CA GLY A 409 21.42 -1.51 6.91
C GLY A 409 20.67 -1.36 5.58
N TYR A 410 21.34 -1.51 4.43
CA TYR A 410 20.73 -1.48 3.11
C TYR A 410 19.74 -2.63 2.86
N GLN A 411 19.79 -3.71 3.63
CA GLN A 411 18.85 -4.82 3.51
C GLN A 411 17.39 -4.39 3.71
N ILE A 412 17.15 -3.30 4.46
CA ILE A 412 15.81 -2.72 4.58
C ILE A 412 15.26 -2.23 3.23
N LEU A 413 16.15 -1.80 2.31
CA LEU A 413 15.75 -1.37 0.98
C LEU A 413 15.21 -2.56 0.17
N PHE A 414 15.84 -3.72 0.27
CA PHE A 414 15.39 -4.96 -0.37
C PHE A 414 14.06 -5.43 0.19
N ARG A 415 13.92 -5.41 1.52
CA ARG A 415 12.65 -5.80 2.16
C ARG A 415 11.51 -4.85 1.80
N THR A 416 11.79 -3.54 1.72
CA THR A 416 10.81 -2.54 1.27
C THR A 416 10.37 -2.77 -0.17
N GLY A 417 11.33 -3.01 -1.08
CA GLY A 417 11.05 -3.30 -2.48
C GLY A 417 10.22 -4.58 -2.66
N GLN A 418 10.53 -5.63 -1.90
CA GLN A 418 9.75 -6.86 -1.90
C GLN A 418 8.32 -6.61 -1.42
N SER A 419 8.14 -5.88 -0.32
CA SER A 419 6.82 -5.52 0.21
C SER A 419 5.99 -4.69 -0.78
N LEU A 420 6.61 -3.80 -1.57
CA LEU A 420 5.93 -3.07 -2.64
C LEU A 420 5.45 -4.01 -3.75
N GLN A 421 6.26 -5.03 -4.11
CA GLN A 421 5.88 -6.04 -5.11
C GLN A 421 4.74 -6.93 -4.58
N ASP A 422 4.82 -7.38 -3.33
CA ASP A 422 3.81 -8.22 -2.68
C ASP A 422 2.46 -7.48 -2.56
N ALA A 423 2.50 -6.15 -2.39
CA ALA A 423 1.34 -5.27 -2.39
C ALA A 423 0.84 -4.88 -3.80
N HIS A 424 1.43 -5.43 -4.87
CA HIS A 424 1.11 -5.09 -6.28
C HIS A 424 1.22 -3.59 -6.61
N LEU A 425 2.06 -2.85 -5.89
CA LEU A 425 2.40 -1.44 -6.16
C LEU A 425 3.48 -1.36 -7.25
N THR A 426 3.16 -1.86 -8.44
CA THR A 426 4.13 -2.23 -9.49
C THR A 426 5.00 -1.06 -9.95
N MET A 427 4.42 0.13 -10.17
CA MET A 427 5.16 1.32 -10.58
C MET A 427 6.04 1.87 -9.45
N LEU A 428 5.55 1.84 -8.22
CA LEU A 428 6.34 2.24 -7.05
C LEU A 428 7.48 1.26 -6.77
N ALA A 429 7.22 -0.04 -6.92
CA ALA A 429 8.25 -1.07 -6.86
C ALA A 429 9.33 -0.84 -7.92
N ALA A 430 8.96 -0.56 -9.18
CA ALA A 430 9.90 -0.26 -10.24
C ALA A 430 10.75 0.98 -9.95
N ALA A 431 10.13 2.07 -9.46
CA ALA A 431 10.85 3.29 -9.07
C ALA A 431 11.82 3.03 -7.90
N HIS A 432 11.37 2.29 -6.89
CA HIS A 432 12.19 1.90 -5.74
C HIS A 432 13.39 1.02 -6.16
N TRP A 433 13.13 -0.04 -6.94
CA TRP A 433 14.18 -0.94 -7.41
C TRP A 433 15.16 -0.26 -8.36
N ASN A 434 14.72 0.72 -9.15
CA ASN A 434 15.61 1.53 -9.97
C ASN A 434 16.62 2.31 -9.13
N HIS A 435 16.16 2.91 -8.02
CA HIS A 435 17.04 3.57 -7.06
C HIS A 435 18.00 2.58 -6.38
N VAL A 436 17.48 1.44 -5.91
CA VAL A 436 18.28 0.39 -5.24
C VAL A 436 19.30 -0.22 -6.19
N ALA A 437 18.94 -0.53 -7.43
CA ALA A 437 19.87 -1.07 -8.44
C ALA A 437 21.02 -0.11 -8.74
N ALA A 438 20.72 1.17 -8.96
CA ALA A 438 21.74 2.19 -9.19
C ALA A 438 22.68 2.37 -7.98
N ALA A 439 22.12 2.40 -6.76
CA ALA A 439 22.89 2.54 -5.55
C ALA A 439 23.74 1.29 -5.25
N SER A 440 23.18 0.08 -5.40
CA SER A 440 23.91 -1.16 -5.17
C SER A 440 25.12 -1.30 -6.12
N GLU A 441 24.96 -0.95 -7.39
CA GLU A 441 26.09 -0.95 -8.32
C GLU A 441 27.19 0.04 -7.93
N ARG A 442 26.81 1.21 -7.44
CA ARG A 442 27.75 2.24 -6.99
C ARG A 442 28.52 1.84 -5.72
N PHE A 443 27.86 1.22 -4.74
CA PHE A 443 28.44 0.93 -3.43
C PHE A 443 29.01 -0.47 -3.30
N LEU A 444 28.40 -1.46 -3.94
CA LEU A 444 28.79 -2.87 -3.85
C LEU A 444 29.52 -3.35 -5.13
N GLY A 445 29.32 -2.67 -6.25
CA GLY A 445 29.81 -3.09 -7.57
C GLY A 445 28.78 -3.86 -8.39
N ALA A 446 28.91 -3.79 -9.71
CA ALA A 446 27.94 -4.39 -10.67
C ALA A 446 27.85 -5.92 -10.60
N GLU A 447 28.93 -6.57 -10.12
CA GLU A 447 29.02 -8.04 -10.02
C GLU A 447 28.62 -8.56 -8.64
N HIS A 448 28.29 -7.68 -7.69
CA HIS A 448 27.83 -8.12 -6.36
C HIS A 448 26.48 -8.84 -6.46
N ALA A 449 26.28 -9.88 -5.66
CA ALA A 449 25.05 -10.68 -5.68
C ALA A 449 23.79 -9.81 -5.47
N ASP A 450 23.86 -8.86 -4.55
CA ASP A 450 22.72 -7.95 -4.25
C ASP A 450 22.48 -6.95 -5.40
N SER A 451 23.53 -6.49 -6.12
CA SER A 451 23.35 -5.64 -7.30
C SER A 451 22.63 -6.38 -8.43
N LEU A 452 23.00 -7.65 -8.64
CA LEU A 452 22.29 -8.52 -9.58
C LEU A 452 20.85 -8.78 -9.15
N ALA A 453 20.64 -9.02 -7.86
CA ALA A 453 19.29 -9.21 -7.32
C ALA A 453 18.42 -7.95 -7.47
N ALA A 454 18.96 -6.76 -7.21
CA ALA A 454 18.25 -5.50 -7.40
C ALA A 454 17.88 -5.26 -8.88
N GLY A 455 18.81 -5.52 -9.81
CA GLY A 455 18.55 -5.43 -11.24
C GLY A 455 17.49 -6.43 -11.73
N ASP A 456 17.51 -7.64 -11.19
CA ASP A 456 16.52 -8.68 -11.45
C ASP A 456 15.10 -8.23 -11.00
N ARG A 457 14.98 -7.76 -9.78
CA ARG A 457 13.72 -7.24 -9.21
C ARG A 457 13.19 -6.03 -9.98
N LEU A 458 14.09 -5.16 -10.44
CA LEU A 458 13.72 -4.02 -11.28
C LEU A 458 13.13 -4.48 -12.62
N ALA A 459 13.79 -5.43 -13.28
CA ALA A 459 13.31 -5.99 -14.55
C ALA A 459 11.93 -6.65 -14.39
N GLU A 460 11.74 -7.43 -13.31
CA GLU A 460 10.45 -8.03 -12.98
C GLU A 460 9.36 -6.99 -12.71
N SER A 461 9.70 -5.91 -11.98
CA SER A 461 8.74 -4.85 -11.67
C SER A 461 8.27 -4.10 -12.92
N PHE A 462 9.16 -3.82 -13.86
CA PHE A 462 8.79 -3.25 -15.16
C PHE A 462 7.90 -4.20 -15.96
N LEU A 463 8.21 -5.50 -15.94
CA LEU A 463 7.39 -6.49 -16.63
C LEU A 463 5.98 -6.59 -16.03
N ALA A 464 5.88 -6.63 -14.70
CA ALA A 464 4.62 -6.63 -13.97
C ALA A 464 3.79 -5.35 -14.22
N ALA A 465 4.46 -4.20 -14.41
CA ALA A 465 3.82 -2.95 -14.79
C ALA A 465 3.40 -2.87 -16.28
N GLY A 466 3.57 -3.95 -17.05
CA GLY A 466 3.28 -3.97 -18.49
C GLY A 466 4.29 -3.19 -19.36
N ARG A 467 5.42 -2.74 -18.77
CA ARG A 467 6.48 -1.95 -19.42
C ARG A 467 7.63 -2.84 -19.92
N ALA A 468 7.28 -3.88 -20.67
CA ALA A 468 8.24 -4.91 -21.10
C ALA A 468 9.43 -4.34 -21.89
N MET A 469 9.24 -3.30 -22.70
CA MET A 469 10.32 -2.65 -23.44
C MET A 469 11.39 -2.03 -22.50
N GLU A 470 11.00 -1.56 -21.34
CA GLU A 470 11.92 -0.98 -20.35
C GLU A 470 12.57 -2.05 -19.47
N ALA A 471 11.95 -3.21 -19.35
CA ALA A 471 12.51 -4.35 -18.65
C ALA A 471 13.69 -4.98 -19.42
N LEU A 472 13.65 -5.02 -20.77
CA LEU A 472 14.62 -5.72 -21.60
C LEU A 472 16.10 -5.27 -21.41
N PRO A 473 16.44 -3.97 -21.34
CA PRO A 473 17.81 -3.54 -21.06
C PRO A 473 18.36 -4.12 -19.75
N TRP A 474 17.51 -4.17 -18.71
CA TRP A 474 17.88 -4.73 -17.41
C TRP A 474 18.05 -6.26 -17.47
N PHE A 475 17.14 -6.97 -18.15
CA PHE A 475 17.31 -8.40 -18.40
C PHE A 475 18.62 -8.71 -19.11
N ARG A 476 18.96 -7.96 -20.17
CA ARG A 476 20.24 -8.15 -20.90
C ARG A 476 21.45 -7.89 -20.02
N LYS A 477 21.44 -6.80 -19.24
CA LYS A 477 22.53 -6.41 -18.34
C LYS A 477 22.77 -7.46 -17.25
N VAL A 478 21.71 -7.86 -16.54
CA VAL A 478 21.80 -8.86 -15.47
C VAL A 478 22.22 -10.21 -16.02
N LEU A 479 21.71 -10.62 -17.20
CA LEU A 479 22.09 -11.86 -17.84
C LEU A 479 23.58 -11.87 -18.21
N SER A 480 24.09 -10.79 -18.80
CA SER A 480 25.51 -10.67 -19.14
C SER A 480 26.40 -10.83 -17.90
N ASN A 481 26.05 -10.18 -16.79
CA ASN A 481 26.80 -10.28 -15.55
C ASN A 481 26.70 -11.69 -14.93
N ARG A 482 25.52 -12.35 -14.98
CA ARG A 482 25.36 -13.73 -14.48
C ARG A 482 26.17 -14.72 -15.29
N ILE A 483 26.21 -14.58 -16.62
CA ILE A 483 27.04 -15.43 -17.49
C ILE A 483 28.52 -15.25 -17.14
N SER A 484 29.00 -14.02 -16.94
CA SER A 484 30.38 -13.72 -16.56
C SER A 484 30.77 -14.36 -15.21
N MET A 485 29.86 -14.32 -14.22
CA MET A 485 30.17 -14.77 -12.86
C MET A 485 29.93 -16.25 -12.60
N LEU A 486 28.83 -16.77 -13.09
CA LEU A 486 28.35 -18.12 -12.79
C LEU A 486 28.51 -19.08 -13.94
N GLY A 487 28.71 -18.52 -15.15
CA GLY A 487 28.72 -19.29 -16.41
C GLY A 487 27.32 -19.45 -17.02
N PRO A 488 27.26 -19.76 -18.32
CA PRO A 488 25.98 -19.91 -19.04
C PRO A 488 25.19 -21.15 -18.58
N GLU A 489 25.85 -22.19 -18.11
CA GLU A 489 25.22 -23.47 -17.70
C GLU A 489 24.72 -23.48 -16.25
N HIS A 490 24.93 -22.40 -15.47
CA HIS A 490 24.49 -22.33 -14.10
C HIS A 490 22.96 -22.22 -13.99
N ALA A 491 22.33 -22.97 -13.08
CA ALA A 491 20.88 -23.04 -12.94
C ALA A 491 20.21 -21.66 -12.85
N ALA A 492 20.80 -20.74 -12.06
CA ALA A 492 20.28 -19.37 -11.91
C ALA A 492 20.39 -18.53 -13.19
N THR A 493 21.42 -18.77 -14.04
CA THR A 493 21.55 -18.10 -15.34
C THR A 493 20.47 -18.60 -16.30
N ILE A 494 20.28 -19.90 -16.35
CA ILE A 494 19.30 -20.56 -17.21
C ILE A 494 17.86 -20.16 -16.83
N GLU A 495 17.54 -20.09 -15.53
CA GLU A 495 16.24 -19.62 -15.06
C GLU A 495 16.00 -18.17 -15.47
N PHE A 496 17.02 -17.34 -15.38
CA PHE A 496 16.93 -15.95 -15.77
C PHE A 496 16.73 -15.78 -17.30
N GLU A 497 17.36 -16.59 -18.11
CA GLU A 497 17.12 -16.62 -19.56
C GLU A 497 15.66 -16.96 -19.90
N MET A 498 15.03 -17.88 -19.16
CA MET A 498 13.61 -18.19 -19.34
C MET A 498 12.70 -16.97 -19.07
N ARG A 499 13.02 -16.20 -18.04
CA ARG A 499 12.29 -14.95 -17.72
C ARG A 499 12.51 -13.90 -18.80
N MET A 500 13.74 -13.76 -19.30
CA MET A 500 14.06 -12.88 -20.44
C MET A 500 13.27 -13.29 -21.70
N GLY A 501 13.15 -14.59 -21.99
CA GLY A 501 12.32 -15.06 -23.11
C GLY A 501 10.85 -14.63 -23.01
N ARG A 502 10.27 -14.70 -21.83
CA ARG A 502 8.90 -14.21 -21.59
C ARG A 502 8.80 -12.67 -21.73
N ALA A 503 9.82 -11.95 -21.25
CA ALA A 503 9.88 -10.50 -21.39
C ALA A 503 9.96 -10.06 -22.86
N LEU A 504 10.75 -10.77 -23.67
CA LEU A 504 10.84 -10.56 -25.12
C LEU A 504 9.49 -10.75 -25.80
N LEU A 505 8.76 -11.82 -25.46
CA LEU A 505 7.41 -12.05 -25.99
C LEU A 505 6.43 -10.94 -25.59
N ALA A 506 6.45 -10.51 -24.34
CA ALA A 506 5.61 -9.41 -23.86
C ALA A 506 5.94 -8.07 -24.53
N ALA A 507 7.20 -7.86 -24.95
CA ALA A 507 7.65 -6.68 -25.68
C ALA A 507 7.43 -6.77 -27.20
N GLY A 508 6.87 -7.89 -27.72
CA GLY A 508 6.66 -8.10 -29.16
C GLY A 508 7.90 -8.61 -29.92
N GLY A 509 9.01 -8.92 -29.23
CA GLY A 509 10.25 -9.43 -29.81
C GLY A 509 10.23 -10.95 -30.05
N ALA A 510 9.21 -11.46 -30.75
CA ALA A 510 8.97 -12.90 -30.89
C ALA A 510 10.12 -13.66 -31.55
N GLU A 511 10.74 -13.13 -32.59
CA GLU A 511 11.86 -13.82 -33.27
C GLU A 511 13.15 -13.87 -32.42
N GLU A 512 13.41 -12.81 -31.62
CA GLU A 512 14.51 -12.82 -30.65
C GLU A 512 14.26 -13.85 -29.53
N ALA A 513 13.01 -13.94 -29.08
CA ALA A 513 12.59 -14.96 -28.11
C ALA A 513 12.75 -16.39 -28.68
N VAL A 514 12.40 -16.63 -29.95
CA VAL A 514 12.61 -17.92 -30.62
C VAL A 514 14.08 -18.29 -30.59
N THR A 515 14.96 -17.39 -31.03
CA THR A 515 16.39 -17.64 -31.09
C THR A 515 16.98 -18.00 -29.73
N LEU A 516 16.60 -17.25 -28.69
CA LEU A 516 17.02 -17.50 -27.30
C LEU A 516 16.54 -18.87 -26.81
N LEU A 517 15.25 -19.16 -26.99
CA LEU A 517 14.59 -20.36 -26.45
C LEU A 517 14.99 -21.64 -27.24
N GLU A 518 15.29 -21.56 -28.54
CA GLU A 518 15.85 -22.68 -29.31
C GLU A 518 17.22 -23.13 -28.75
N ARG A 519 18.10 -22.16 -28.45
CA ARG A 519 19.38 -22.43 -27.80
C ARG A 519 19.17 -23.09 -26.45
N MET A 520 18.30 -22.50 -25.60
CA MET A 520 18.02 -23.03 -24.26
C MET A 520 17.45 -24.44 -24.27
N VAL A 521 16.52 -24.75 -25.18
CA VAL A 521 15.95 -26.11 -25.31
C VAL A 521 17.03 -27.11 -25.71
N SER A 522 17.98 -26.71 -26.59
CA SER A 522 19.11 -27.56 -26.95
C SER A 522 20.04 -27.84 -25.78
N GLU A 523 20.47 -26.79 -25.07
CA GLU A 523 21.39 -26.87 -23.94
C GLU A 523 20.78 -27.69 -22.78
N ARG A 524 19.54 -27.39 -22.40
CA ARG A 524 18.82 -28.14 -21.34
C ARG A 524 18.58 -29.61 -21.75
N GLY A 525 18.29 -29.84 -23.02
CA GLY A 525 18.13 -31.19 -23.53
C GLY A 525 19.40 -32.04 -23.39
N GLN A 526 20.58 -31.41 -23.55
CA GLN A 526 21.86 -32.06 -23.34
C GLN A 526 22.21 -32.27 -21.87
N LEU A 527 21.97 -31.27 -21.03
CA LEU A 527 22.32 -31.30 -19.60
C LEU A 527 21.38 -32.21 -18.78
N ASN A 528 20.07 -32.00 -18.88
CA ASN A 528 19.09 -32.63 -18.04
C ASN A 528 18.33 -33.78 -18.71
N GLY A 529 18.48 -33.90 -20.02
CA GLY A 529 17.70 -34.83 -20.83
C GLY A 529 16.39 -34.28 -21.35
N ALA A 530 15.90 -34.86 -22.42
CA ALA A 530 14.76 -34.37 -23.21
C ALA A 530 13.42 -34.40 -22.45
N ALA A 531 13.27 -35.29 -21.47
CA ALA A 531 12.03 -35.48 -20.68
C ALA A 531 12.07 -34.78 -19.30
N HIS A 532 13.15 -34.05 -18.98
CA HIS A 532 13.24 -33.32 -17.70
C HIS A 532 12.21 -32.20 -17.64
N PRO A 533 11.55 -31.96 -16.51
CA PRO A 533 10.50 -30.94 -16.36
C PRO A 533 10.92 -29.57 -16.89
N GLU A 534 12.12 -29.09 -16.55
CA GLU A 534 12.64 -27.80 -17.02
C GLU A 534 12.86 -27.74 -18.53
N THR A 535 13.31 -28.84 -19.16
CA THR A 535 13.44 -28.91 -20.62
C THR A 535 12.07 -28.84 -21.28
N LEU A 536 11.08 -29.48 -20.69
CA LEU A 536 9.70 -29.44 -21.16
C LEU A 536 9.06 -28.06 -20.97
N ASP A 537 9.40 -27.35 -19.88
CA ASP A 537 8.97 -25.94 -19.66
C ASP A 537 9.60 -25.00 -20.71
N ALA A 538 10.87 -25.17 -21.02
CA ALA A 538 11.54 -24.40 -22.07
C ALA A 538 10.92 -24.66 -23.47
N ARG A 539 10.50 -25.90 -23.76
CA ARG A 539 9.80 -26.22 -25.01
C ARG A 539 8.40 -25.60 -25.07
N ASP A 540 7.68 -25.54 -23.96
CA ASP A 540 6.39 -24.85 -23.92
C ASP A 540 6.57 -23.35 -24.19
N ALA A 541 7.60 -22.71 -23.61
CA ALA A 541 7.93 -21.32 -23.88
C ALA A 541 8.37 -21.09 -25.36
N LEU A 542 9.15 -22.01 -25.92
CA LEU A 542 9.53 -21.97 -27.35
C LEU A 542 8.30 -22.11 -28.26
N ALA A 543 7.35 -22.95 -27.88
CA ALA A 543 6.10 -23.10 -28.64
C ALA A 543 5.26 -21.83 -28.59
N ASP A 544 5.18 -21.17 -27.41
CA ASP A 544 4.56 -19.83 -27.27
C ASP A 544 5.26 -18.84 -28.22
N ALA A 545 6.59 -18.83 -28.25
CA ALA A 545 7.38 -17.94 -29.11
C ALA A 545 7.14 -18.18 -30.59
N TYR A 546 7.11 -19.43 -31.04
CA TYR A 546 6.77 -19.77 -32.43
C TYR A 546 5.37 -19.30 -32.81
N CYS A 547 4.39 -19.48 -31.93
CA CYS A 547 3.03 -19.01 -32.19
C CYS A 547 2.99 -17.48 -32.27
N ALA A 548 3.67 -16.76 -31.40
CA ALA A 548 3.76 -15.31 -31.41
C ALA A 548 4.50 -14.76 -32.65
N ALA A 549 5.51 -15.47 -33.13
CA ALA A 549 6.23 -15.16 -34.39
C ALA A 549 5.46 -15.54 -35.67
N GLY A 550 4.18 -15.99 -35.56
CA GLY A 550 3.38 -16.43 -36.70
C GLY A 550 3.74 -17.82 -37.23
N ARG A 551 4.73 -18.50 -36.64
CA ARG A 551 5.21 -19.84 -37.00
C ARG A 551 4.33 -20.93 -36.38
N MET A 552 2.99 -20.80 -36.55
CA MET A 552 1.95 -21.60 -35.88
C MET A 552 2.11 -23.12 -36.04
N ARG A 553 2.58 -23.57 -37.22
CA ARG A 553 2.81 -25.01 -37.48
C ARG A 553 3.91 -25.59 -36.62
N GLU A 554 4.95 -24.81 -36.34
CA GLU A 554 6.09 -25.21 -35.52
C GLU A 554 5.69 -25.20 -34.04
N GLY A 555 4.99 -24.18 -33.61
CA GLY A 555 4.44 -24.10 -32.23
C GLY A 555 3.55 -25.31 -31.91
N ILE A 556 2.59 -25.62 -32.78
CA ILE A 556 1.70 -26.79 -32.61
C ILE A 556 2.51 -28.10 -32.53
N ARG A 557 3.49 -28.31 -33.41
CA ARG A 557 4.34 -29.52 -33.35
C ARG A 557 5.12 -29.61 -32.06
N MET A 558 5.62 -28.48 -31.56
CA MET A 558 6.34 -28.43 -30.31
C MET A 558 5.42 -28.76 -29.12
N TYR A 559 4.25 -28.16 -29.02
CA TYR A 559 3.25 -28.51 -27.99
C TYR A 559 2.83 -29.98 -28.05
N GLN A 560 2.59 -30.55 -29.23
CA GLN A 560 2.24 -31.98 -29.39
C GLN A 560 3.34 -32.89 -28.80
N ARG A 561 4.57 -32.59 -29.12
CA ARG A 561 5.73 -33.34 -28.62
C ARG A 561 5.84 -33.20 -27.10
N THR A 562 5.80 -31.97 -26.60
CA THR A 562 5.92 -31.67 -25.17
C THR A 562 4.80 -32.32 -24.37
N SER A 563 3.54 -32.20 -24.82
CA SER A 563 2.39 -32.82 -24.12
C SER A 563 2.51 -34.34 -24.07
N THR A 564 2.99 -34.97 -25.13
CA THR A 564 3.19 -36.43 -25.17
C THR A 564 4.31 -36.87 -24.20
N GLU A 565 5.44 -36.13 -24.19
CA GLU A 565 6.57 -36.43 -23.30
C GLU A 565 6.20 -36.17 -21.83
N ARG A 566 5.47 -35.08 -21.51
CA ARG A 566 4.94 -34.83 -20.16
C ARG A 566 3.96 -35.92 -19.70
N ALA A 567 3.04 -36.32 -20.57
CA ALA A 567 2.10 -37.40 -20.24
C ALA A 567 2.80 -38.71 -19.89
N ARG A 568 3.93 -39.01 -20.53
CA ARG A 568 4.76 -40.19 -20.23
C ARG A 568 5.55 -40.03 -18.94
N ALA A 569 6.16 -38.86 -18.73
CA ALA A 569 7.05 -38.60 -17.58
C ALA A 569 6.29 -38.31 -16.27
N GLN A 570 5.22 -37.55 -16.34
CA GLN A 570 4.50 -36.99 -15.18
C GLN A 570 3.07 -37.54 -15.05
N GLY A 571 2.53 -38.13 -16.11
CA GLY A 571 1.14 -38.59 -16.17
C GLY A 571 0.22 -37.67 -16.96
N GLN A 572 -0.81 -38.26 -17.57
CA GLN A 572 -1.74 -37.52 -18.45
C GLN A 572 -2.63 -36.50 -17.72
N TYR A 573 -2.79 -36.61 -16.40
CA TYR A 573 -3.60 -35.71 -15.58
C TYR A 573 -2.76 -34.77 -14.69
N HIS A 574 -1.45 -34.80 -14.83
CA HIS A 574 -0.58 -33.88 -14.12
C HIS A 574 -0.86 -32.42 -14.55
N ALA A 575 -0.79 -31.49 -13.61
CA ALA A 575 -1.16 -30.08 -13.84
C ALA A 575 -0.38 -29.48 -15.03
N ALA A 576 0.93 -29.69 -15.11
CA ALA A 576 1.76 -29.22 -16.21
C ALA A 576 1.37 -29.85 -17.57
N THR A 577 1.03 -31.16 -17.60
CA THR A 577 0.56 -31.82 -18.82
C THR A 577 -0.74 -31.21 -19.31
N LEU A 578 -1.70 -30.97 -18.40
CA LEU A 578 -2.98 -30.34 -18.73
C LEU A 578 -2.81 -28.88 -19.19
N ALA A 579 -1.85 -28.16 -18.62
CA ALA A 579 -1.51 -26.79 -19.05
C ALA A 579 -0.97 -26.76 -20.49
N THR A 580 -0.02 -27.65 -20.82
CA THR A 580 0.50 -27.77 -22.20
C THR A 580 -0.60 -28.18 -23.17
N CYS A 581 -1.49 -29.13 -22.80
CA CYS A 581 -2.63 -29.54 -23.61
C CYS A 581 -3.62 -28.38 -23.83
N GLN A 582 -3.84 -27.51 -22.85
CA GLN A 582 -4.66 -26.31 -23.02
C GLN A 582 -4.04 -25.35 -24.03
N LYS A 583 -2.74 -25.03 -23.92
CA LYS A 583 -2.02 -24.20 -24.89
C LYS A 583 -2.10 -24.79 -26.30
N LEU A 584 -1.95 -26.11 -26.41
CA LEU A 584 -2.13 -26.81 -27.69
C LEU A 584 -3.55 -26.65 -28.25
N ALA A 585 -4.57 -26.74 -27.42
CA ALA A 585 -5.96 -26.56 -27.83
C ALA A 585 -6.23 -25.11 -28.29
N ASP A 586 -5.66 -24.12 -27.58
CA ASP A 586 -5.71 -22.70 -27.97
C ASP A 586 -5.04 -22.49 -29.35
N ALA A 587 -3.82 -23.05 -29.54
CA ALA A 587 -3.11 -22.98 -30.80
C ALA A 587 -3.87 -23.66 -31.98
N TYR A 588 -4.52 -24.79 -31.74
CA TYR A 588 -5.37 -25.42 -32.73
C TYR A 588 -6.57 -24.54 -33.10
N LEU A 589 -7.19 -23.88 -32.13
CA LEU A 589 -8.33 -22.98 -32.37
C LEU A 589 -7.91 -21.79 -33.25
N VAL A 590 -6.78 -21.16 -32.95
CA VAL A 590 -6.21 -20.07 -33.74
C VAL A 590 -5.86 -20.54 -35.15
N ALA A 591 -5.32 -21.76 -35.29
CA ALA A 591 -4.99 -22.37 -36.58
C ALA A 591 -6.23 -22.89 -37.36
N ASN A 592 -7.46 -22.62 -36.90
CA ASN A 592 -8.73 -23.11 -37.42
C ASN A 592 -8.83 -24.66 -37.51
N ARG A 593 -8.07 -25.37 -36.67
CA ARG A 593 -8.13 -26.84 -36.54
C ARG A 593 -9.14 -27.23 -35.46
N ILE A 594 -10.39 -26.90 -35.68
CA ILE A 594 -11.47 -26.94 -34.67
C ILE A 594 -11.68 -28.35 -34.09
N LYS A 595 -11.59 -29.41 -34.90
CA LYS A 595 -11.76 -30.80 -34.43
C LYS A 595 -10.68 -31.20 -33.41
N ASP A 596 -9.45 -30.82 -33.69
CA ASP A 596 -8.30 -31.11 -32.83
C ASP A 596 -8.37 -30.29 -31.53
N SER A 597 -8.74 -29.01 -31.63
CA SER A 597 -8.99 -28.14 -30.49
C SER A 597 -10.03 -28.72 -29.54
N LEU A 598 -11.20 -29.13 -30.06
CA LEU A 598 -12.26 -29.76 -29.26
C LEU A 598 -11.80 -31.04 -28.56
N ALA A 599 -11.00 -31.87 -29.23
CA ALA A 599 -10.45 -33.10 -28.62
C ALA A 599 -9.51 -32.77 -27.45
N ALA A 600 -8.60 -31.80 -27.64
CA ALA A 600 -7.67 -31.37 -26.61
C ALA A 600 -8.38 -30.69 -25.43
N TYR A 601 -9.31 -29.77 -25.64
CA TYR A 601 -10.08 -29.16 -24.55
C TYR A 601 -10.90 -30.17 -23.76
N LYS A 602 -11.51 -31.18 -24.40
CA LYS A 602 -12.21 -32.27 -23.69
C LYS A 602 -11.28 -33.04 -22.79
N GLN A 603 -10.08 -33.35 -23.27
CA GLN A 603 -9.07 -34.03 -22.45
C GLN A 603 -8.72 -33.20 -21.22
N VAL A 604 -8.48 -31.90 -21.39
CA VAL A 604 -8.15 -30.98 -20.29
C VAL A 604 -9.33 -30.88 -19.31
N ALA A 605 -10.56 -30.71 -19.81
CA ALA A 605 -11.76 -30.62 -18.98
C ALA A 605 -11.92 -31.86 -18.11
N THR A 606 -11.86 -33.08 -18.72
CA THR A 606 -11.93 -34.34 -17.99
C THR A 606 -10.79 -34.48 -16.97
N GLY A 607 -9.58 -34.04 -17.32
CA GLY A 607 -8.44 -34.07 -16.43
C GLY A 607 -8.65 -33.18 -15.20
N ARG A 608 -9.03 -31.91 -15.41
CA ARG A 608 -9.29 -30.96 -14.31
C ARG A 608 -10.50 -31.35 -13.44
N GLU A 609 -11.57 -31.90 -14.04
CA GLU A 609 -12.71 -32.42 -13.27
C GLU A 609 -12.28 -33.55 -12.31
N ARG A 610 -11.36 -34.42 -12.74
CA ARG A 610 -10.84 -35.52 -11.91
C ARG A 610 -9.89 -35.06 -10.83
N THR A 611 -9.03 -34.07 -11.11
CA THR A 611 -7.95 -33.66 -10.20
C THR A 611 -8.37 -32.53 -9.25
N LEU A 612 -9.19 -31.60 -9.71
CA LEU A 612 -9.59 -30.41 -8.98
C LEU A 612 -11.08 -30.38 -8.63
N GLY A 613 -11.87 -31.24 -9.29
CA GLY A 613 -13.33 -31.26 -9.16
C GLY A 613 -14.06 -30.36 -10.17
N PRO A 614 -15.37 -30.60 -10.37
CA PRO A 614 -16.15 -29.90 -11.40
C PRO A 614 -16.38 -28.42 -11.12
N HIS A 615 -16.24 -27.98 -9.87
CA HIS A 615 -16.54 -26.63 -9.41
C HIS A 615 -15.29 -25.78 -9.15
N HIS A 616 -14.10 -26.29 -9.43
CA HIS A 616 -12.88 -25.51 -9.28
C HIS A 616 -12.82 -24.38 -10.33
N PRO A 617 -12.39 -23.16 -10.01
CA PRO A 617 -12.33 -22.02 -10.97
C PRO A 617 -11.64 -22.38 -12.30
N SER A 618 -10.51 -23.11 -12.26
CA SER A 618 -9.79 -23.55 -13.46
C SER A 618 -10.58 -24.58 -14.27
N THR A 619 -11.47 -25.38 -13.65
CA THR A 619 -12.35 -26.31 -14.36
C THR A 619 -13.48 -25.55 -15.06
N ILE A 620 -14.03 -24.55 -14.40
CA ILE A 620 -15.07 -23.67 -14.99
C ILE A 620 -14.49 -22.88 -16.17
N GLU A 621 -13.24 -22.39 -16.04
CA GLU A 621 -12.55 -21.70 -17.13
C GLU A 621 -12.43 -22.58 -18.38
N ILE A 622 -11.96 -23.83 -18.24
CA ILE A 622 -11.79 -24.73 -19.37
C ILE A 622 -13.14 -25.10 -20.03
N HIS A 623 -14.24 -25.18 -19.27
CA HIS A 623 -15.56 -25.36 -19.82
C HIS A 623 -16.00 -24.18 -20.70
N SER A 624 -15.66 -22.95 -20.29
CA SER A 624 -15.92 -21.76 -21.12
C SER A 624 -15.10 -21.77 -22.41
N ARG A 625 -13.82 -22.15 -22.37
CA ARG A 625 -12.98 -22.30 -23.56
C ARG A 625 -13.46 -23.41 -24.49
N LEU A 626 -13.89 -24.55 -23.94
CA LEU A 626 -14.51 -25.64 -24.68
C LEU A 626 -15.81 -25.18 -25.36
N ALA A 627 -16.63 -24.37 -24.69
CA ALA A 627 -17.84 -23.81 -25.24
C ALA A 627 -17.53 -22.89 -26.43
N MET A 628 -16.51 -22.02 -26.33
CA MET A 628 -16.04 -21.20 -27.46
C MET A 628 -15.60 -22.06 -28.67
N ALA A 629 -14.89 -23.15 -28.42
CA ALA A 629 -14.49 -24.08 -29.48
C ALA A 629 -15.71 -24.78 -30.13
N TYR A 630 -16.76 -25.12 -29.36
CA TYR A 630 -18.00 -25.62 -29.90
C TYR A 630 -18.75 -24.57 -30.73
N GLN A 631 -18.72 -23.30 -30.31
CA GLN A 631 -19.28 -22.20 -31.09
C GLN A 631 -18.58 -22.04 -32.42
N SER A 632 -17.22 -22.09 -32.44
CA SER A 632 -16.43 -22.08 -33.67
C SER A 632 -16.66 -23.30 -34.56
N ALA A 633 -17.07 -24.43 -33.97
CA ALA A 633 -17.49 -25.63 -34.71
C ALA A 633 -18.91 -25.59 -35.24
N GLY A 634 -19.66 -24.51 -35.06
CA GLY A 634 -21.06 -24.39 -35.42
C GLY A 634 -22.04 -25.19 -34.53
N ARG A 635 -21.55 -25.78 -33.44
CA ARG A 635 -22.37 -26.55 -32.49
C ARG A 635 -22.96 -25.66 -31.41
N LEU A 636 -23.75 -24.70 -31.85
CA LEU A 636 -24.22 -23.58 -31.03
C LEU A 636 -25.05 -24.00 -29.82
N ALA A 637 -25.94 -25.00 -29.95
CA ALA A 637 -26.75 -25.48 -28.82
C ALA A 637 -25.89 -26.05 -27.68
N THR A 638 -24.83 -26.80 -28.01
CA THR A 638 -23.90 -27.34 -27.02
C THR A 638 -23.08 -26.25 -26.37
N ALA A 639 -22.66 -25.23 -27.15
CA ALA A 639 -21.94 -24.09 -26.64
C ALA A 639 -22.76 -23.30 -25.61
N VAL A 640 -24.06 -23.04 -25.91
CA VAL A 640 -24.97 -22.36 -24.98
C VAL A 640 -25.09 -23.12 -23.66
N GLN A 641 -25.33 -24.46 -23.71
CA GLN A 641 -25.47 -25.27 -22.50
C GLN A 641 -24.21 -25.22 -21.62
N LEU A 642 -23.02 -25.25 -22.22
CA LEU A 642 -21.77 -25.18 -21.49
C LEU A 642 -21.52 -23.78 -20.89
N HIS A 643 -21.84 -22.72 -21.61
CA HIS A 643 -21.76 -21.34 -21.10
C HIS A 643 -22.76 -21.09 -19.96
N GLU A 644 -23.99 -21.59 -20.08
CA GLU A 644 -25.00 -21.50 -19.01
C GLU A 644 -24.51 -22.19 -17.72
N ARG A 645 -23.96 -23.41 -17.87
CA ARG A 645 -23.36 -24.12 -16.74
C ARG A 645 -22.19 -23.38 -16.13
N ALA A 646 -21.23 -22.91 -16.95
CA ALA A 646 -20.06 -22.21 -16.49
C ALA A 646 -20.43 -20.88 -15.78
N ARG A 647 -21.44 -20.15 -16.27
CA ARG A 647 -21.99 -18.98 -15.61
C ARG A 647 -22.58 -19.32 -14.24
N SER A 648 -23.49 -20.31 -14.20
CA SER A 648 -24.15 -20.72 -12.95
C SER A 648 -23.14 -21.18 -11.87
N ASP A 649 -22.13 -21.97 -12.27
CA ASP A 649 -21.07 -22.39 -11.36
C ASP A 649 -20.21 -21.21 -10.87
N SER A 650 -19.90 -20.25 -11.74
CA SER A 650 -19.19 -19.01 -11.36
C SER A 650 -19.99 -18.15 -10.40
N GLU A 651 -21.27 -17.94 -10.67
CA GLU A 651 -22.16 -17.16 -9.80
C GLU A 651 -22.22 -17.76 -8.38
N ARG A 652 -22.25 -19.10 -8.29
CA ARG A 652 -22.30 -19.78 -7.01
C ARG A 652 -21.01 -19.72 -6.22
N ILE A 653 -19.84 -19.72 -6.89
CA ILE A 653 -18.52 -19.87 -6.25
C ILE A 653 -17.86 -18.52 -6.03
N LEU A 654 -17.88 -17.66 -7.05
CA LEU A 654 -17.23 -16.36 -7.07
C LEU A 654 -18.18 -15.21 -6.74
N GLY A 655 -19.46 -15.43 -6.89
CA GLY A 655 -20.50 -14.40 -6.78
C GLY A 655 -20.87 -13.79 -8.13
N VAL A 656 -22.04 -13.16 -8.15
CA VAL A 656 -22.65 -12.60 -9.39
C VAL A 656 -21.90 -11.39 -9.93
N ASP A 657 -21.18 -10.69 -9.06
CA ASP A 657 -20.48 -9.43 -9.35
C ASP A 657 -18.97 -9.63 -9.59
N HIS A 658 -18.47 -10.88 -9.55
CA HIS A 658 -17.07 -11.15 -9.82
C HIS A 658 -16.72 -10.95 -11.30
N VAL A 659 -15.54 -10.39 -11.60
CA VAL A 659 -15.11 -10.06 -12.98
C VAL A 659 -15.18 -11.28 -13.90
N ASP A 660 -14.74 -12.43 -13.42
CA ASP A 660 -14.82 -13.68 -14.18
C ASP A 660 -16.26 -14.13 -14.44
N THR A 661 -17.16 -13.90 -13.50
CA THR A 661 -18.59 -14.19 -13.69
C THR A 661 -19.17 -13.28 -14.75
N LEU A 662 -18.89 -11.99 -14.68
CA LEU A 662 -19.31 -10.99 -15.66
C LEU A 662 -18.75 -11.30 -17.06
N THR A 663 -17.50 -11.73 -17.14
CA THR A 663 -16.87 -12.17 -18.42
C THR A 663 -17.62 -13.37 -19.00
N ARG A 664 -18.02 -14.35 -18.19
CA ARG A 664 -18.78 -15.52 -18.65
C ARG A 664 -20.19 -15.17 -19.08
N GLN A 665 -20.81 -14.17 -18.47
CA GLN A 665 -22.09 -13.62 -18.93
C GLN A 665 -21.98 -13.02 -20.34
N VAL A 666 -20.89 -12.33 -20.65
CA VAL A 666 -20.61 -11.80 -22.00
C VAL A 666 -20.46 -12.94 -23.02
N TYR A 667 -19.70 -13.98 -22.69
CA TYR A 667 -19.55 -15.13 -23.57
C TYR A 667 -20.86 -15.85 -23.82
N LEU A 668 -21.71 -15.99 -22.80
CA LEU A 668 -23.05 -16.56 -22.94
C LEU A 668 -23.94 -15.69 -23.80
N ALA A 669 -23.89 -14.36 -23.66
CA ALA A 669 -24.68 -13.43 -24.49
C ALA A 669 -24.27 -13.54 -25.96
N HIS A 670 -22.98 -13.63 -26.27
CA HIS A 670 -22.53 -13.87 -27.64
C HIS A 670 -23.00 -15.24 -28.16
N ALA A 671 -23.06 -16.27 -27.33
CA ALA A 671 -23.58 -17.58 -27.70
C ALA A 671 -25.10 -17.52 -27.98
N TYR A 672 -25.90 -16.78 -27.19
CA TYR A 672 -27.32 -16.53 -27.44
C TYR A 672 -27.55 -15.78 -28.75
N TYR A 673 -26.75 -14.75 -29.01
CA TYR A 673 -26.80 -14.04 -30.28
C TYR A 673 -26.52 -14.95 -31.47
N ALA A 674 -25.52 -15.81 -31.38
CA ALA A 674 -25.15 -16.75 -32.44
C ALA A 674 -26.25 -17.79 -32.75
N VAL A 675 -27.09 -18.14 -31.77
CA VAL A 675 -28.27 -19.03 -32.00
C VAL A 675 -29.57 -18.27 -32.36
N GLY A 676 -29.50 -16.93 -32.52
CA GLY A 676 -30.67 -16.10 -32.86
C GLY A 676 -31.55 -15.72 -31.65
N ARG A 677 -31.13 -16.00 -30.41
CA ARG A 677 -31.84 -15.59 -29.17
C ARG A 677 -31.44 -14.14 -28.81
N ILE A 678 -31.75 -13.20 -29.73
CA ILE A 678 -31.29 -11.81 -29.63
C ILE A 678 -31.84 -11.13 -28.37
N GLY A 679 -33.13 -11.35 -28.03
CA GLY A 679 -33.73 -10.77 -26.82
C GLY A 679 -33.04 -11.20 -25.54
N ASP A 680 -32.67 -12.47 -25.43
CA ASP A 680 -31.92 -13.00 -24.25
C ASP A 680 -30.49 -12.42 -24.18
N ALA A 681 -29.82 -12.31 -25.34
CA ALA A 681 -28.49 -11.72 -25.43
C ALA A 681 -28.49 -10.24 -24.97
N VAL A 682 -29.43 -9.43 -25.48
CA VAL A 682 -29.57 -8.01 -25.11
C VAL A 682 -29.91 -7.84 -23.63
N SER A 683 -30.85 -8.67 -23.12
CA SER A 683 -31.21 -8.63 -21.70
C SER A 683 -30.01 -8.95 -20.79
N LEU A 684 -29.27 -10.01 -21.12
CA LEU A 684 -28.08 -10.43 -20.34
C LEU A 684 -26.98 -9.38 -20.41
N LEU A 685 -26.67 -8.82 -21.58
CA LEU A 685 -25.68 -7.76 -21.72
C LEU A 685 -26.08 -6.48 -20.99
N ARG A 686 -27.34 -6.13 -20.94
CA ARG A 686 -27.83 -4.96 -20.20
C ARG A 686 -27.69 -5.16 -18.70
N ASP A 687 -28.06 -6.33 -18.18
CA ASP A 687 -27.84 -6.67 -16.77
C ASP A 687 -26.33 -6.69 -16.44
N THR A 688 -25.51 -7.28 -17.31
CA THR A 688 -24.05 -7.31 -17.17
C THR A 688 -23.45 -5.90 -17.19
N ALA A 689 -23.92 -5.02 -18.09
CA ALA A 689 -23.47 -3.63 -18.17
C ALA A 689 -23.77 -2.86 -16.88
N GLN A 690 -25.01 -3.00 -16.36
CA GLN A 690 -25.38 -2.39 -15.08
C GLN A 690 -24.50 -2.88 -13.92
N ARG A 691 -24.18 -4.18 -13.89
CA ARG A 691 -23.27 -4.75 -12.88
C ARG A 691 -21.84 -4.29 -13.08
N CYS A 692 -21.36 -4.23 -14.31
CA CYS A 692 -20.05 -3.67 -14.63
C CYS A 692 -19.93 -2.21 -14.17
N ASP A 693 -20.97 -1.41 -14.38
CA ASP A 693 -21.01 -0.01 -13.93
C ASP A 693 -20.99 0.12 -12.39
N LEU A 694 -21.57 -0.86 -11.68
CA LEU A 694 -21.57 -0.89 -10.20
C LEU A 694 -20.25 -1.39 -9.60
N VAL A 695 -19.54 -2.29 -10.29
CA VAL A 695 -18.38 -3.02 -9.73
C VAL A 695 -17.07 -2.60 -10.38
N LEU A 696 -17.10 -2.24 -11.66
CA LEU A 696 -15.95 -1.87 -12.46
C LEU A 696 -16.04 -0.39 -12.85
N SER A 697 -14.93 0.21 -13.24
CA SER A 697 -14.95 1.58 -13.77
C SER A 697 -15.48 1.61 -15.22
N PRO A 698 -16.03 2.74 -15.69
CA PRO A 698 -16.43 2.92 -17.08
C PRO A 698 -15.30 2.68 -18.10
N GLY A 699 -14.06 2.93 -17.69
CA GLY A 699 -12.84 2.69 -18.47
C GLY A 699 -12.34 1.25 -18.44
N HIS A 700 -12.93 0.36 -17.65
CA HIS A 700 -12.49 -1.02 -17.57
C HIS A 700 -12.71 -1.74 -18.91
N PRO A 701 -11.74 -2.54 -19.43
CA PRO A 701 -11.87 -3.21 -20.73
C PRO A 701 -13.13 -4.06 -20.87
N LEU A 702 -13.54 -4.75 -19.79
CA LEU A 702 -14.78 -5.53 -19.79
C LEU A 702 -16.02 -4.63 -19.92
N THR A 703 -16.07 -3.49 -19.20
CA THR A 703 -17.19 -2.54 -19.28
C THR A 703 -17.33 -1.98 -20.69
N GLN A 704 -16.19 -1.61 -21.31
CA GLN A 704 -16.17 -1.15 -22.71
C GLN A 704 -16.63 -2.25 -23.67
N SER A 705 -16.08 -3.46 -23.53
CA SER A 705 -16.45 -4.62 -24.35
C SER A 705 -17.93 -4.98 -24.24
N VAL A 706 -18.51 -4.91 -23.02
CA VAL A 706 -19.95 -5.13 -22.80
C VAL A 706 -20.82 -4.07 -23.51
N ARG A 707 -20.42 -2.79 -23.38
CA ARG A 707 -21.13 -1.68 -24.03
C ARG A 707 -21.03 -1.75 -25.55
N GLU A 708 -19.85 -2.07 -26.08
CA GLU A 708 -19.66 -2.30 -27.53
C GLU A 708 -20.51 -3.49 -28.04
N SER A 709 -20.46 -4.60 -27.29
CA SER A 709 -21.28 -5.78 -27.64
C SER A 709 -22.76 -5.46 -27.58
N LEU A 710 -23.23 -4.71 -26.59
CA LEU A 710 -24.63 -4.28 -26.49
C LEU A 710 -25.02 -3.36 -27.65
N ALA A 711 -24.17 -2.39 -28.01
CA ALA A 711 -24.40 -1.50 -29.14
C ALA A 711 -24.46 -2.25 -30.46
N ASN A 712 -23.55 -3.19 -30.70
CA ASN A 712 -23.49 -4.00 -31.91
C ASN A 712 -24.70 -4.95 -32.06
N ILE A 713 -25.15 -5.57 -30.96
CA ILE A 713 -26.26 -6.54 -30.98
C ILE A 713 -27.63 -5.83 -30.96
N ALA A 714 -27.76 -4.68 -30.30
CA ALA A 714 -29.01 -3.93 -30.23
C ALA A 714 -29.24 -3.00 -31.45
N GLY A 715 -28.15 -2.64 -32.17
CA GLY A 715 -28.21 -1.76 -33.34
C GLY A 715 -28.33 -2.50 -34.69
N GLY A 716 -28.18 -3.82 -34.74
CA GLY A 716 -28.39 -4.68 -35.89
C GLY A 716 -29.70 -5.48 -35.76
#